data_20ff8778fce95f8fe08c1b76c84b2329
#
_entry.id   20ff8778fce95f8fe08c1b76c84b2329
#
_cell.length_a   1.000
_cell.length_b   1.000
_cell.length_c   1.000
_cell.angle_alpha   90.00
_cell.angle_beta   90.00
_cell.angle_gamma   90.00
#
_symmetry.space_group_name_H-M   'P 1'
#
loop_
_entity.id
_entity.type
_entity.pdbx_description
1 polymer ?
#
loop_
_entity_poly.entity_id
_entity_poly.type
_entity_poly.pdbx_seq_one_letter_code
_entity_poly.pdbx_strand_id
1 'polypeptide(L)'
;MSIAQNPIDAFLSGNNTFVIVGDISDGVTEPRDLDFHPTRENELWVLNKGGTAYSSNTQYIENVCVPQNSNVTFTIYDSYGDGICCSWGNGSYDVDACGTTVASGGNFGSYESTSFNVGTCSDACAGDEVEVTITILTDNYGGETSWDLVDNDNSMVYGMHADPGGSNVLFFDTGLPEQTSEYRKDSFSGHFMHTASSMSFDNQGFFANAIDCQDGNNNSNGYFAGPTLWDADLNIYAMVNQNGPLLGSHIDMLHQSPYGVGIEYAGSGNVYWLFDGYHSAIVRYDFQTPHGYGGDNHSDGRVWRYGEVTVSREPGVPSHMVLDESTGWLYIADTGNSRIIRFNVNSGNFDYNLSPYGEPLAQYWMMENAEWEVIINSGLQKPSGIDLYEDRLIVGDFETGEIIIYNVSGDSPIEMGRFETGYENNLMGLLVDSYQNIYYVNYQRNEVVRVEAEPNIELTLEHLSDWNLVGLPLVVEDSSYETVYPDAISNTLYSYGIAGGYQLATNLISGEGYWLRFPSDGSNIVTGIPFNLVEPYLMTGWNLISGISSNIAVESIIDPSGIIVPGTIYGFGQGYTLVDELEPGKGYWIRANGDGIITIQSGSRKENAKKFIDRSKEANTLVFTNAAGSVSQLNFGVRVPEKEKISYTLPPLPPAGAFDVRFEEDSRIIDEAGEILIQNDQWPVRVQWSFHNNEITGDRWILIDELTGNEYVLDENNAAHIAVVTDRLILQKSGPAPAKFALHQNYPNPFNPVTTIRYNLAEEAHVRLTIYDILGREIAVPVNGRIERGSHVVIWDAETVTSGVYIYQLETQGLTYTRKMILLR
;
A
#
# COMPACT_ATOMS: atom_id res chain seq x y z
N MET A 1 2.63 7.83 -22.72
CA MET A 1 3.59 8.47 -21.80
C MET A 1 3.41 7.71 -20.51
N SER A 2 4.44 7.02 -20.04
CA SER A 2 4.47 6.49 -18.68
C SER A 2 4.31 7.69 -17.75
N ILE A 3 3.28 7.74 -16.94
CA ILE A 3 3.18 8.68 -15.83
C ILE A 3 4.19 8.11 -14.83
N ALA A 4 5.28 8.83 -14.58
CA ALA A 4 6.17 8.51 -13.48
C ALA A 4 5.32 8.42 -12.21
N GLN A 5 5.52 7.39 -11.41
CA GLN A 5 4.74 7.21 -10.20
C GLN A 5 5.14 8.33 -9.22
N ASN A 6 4.14 9.00 -8.62
CA ASN A 6 4.42 10.08 -7.69
C ASN A 6 5.19 9.53 -6.47
N PRO A 7 6.33 10.13 -6.06
CA PRO A 7 7.15 9.62 -4.97
C PRO A 7 6.40 9.52 -3.62
N ILE A 8 5.38 10.33 -3.42
CA ILE A 8 4.54 10.29 -2.21
C ILE A 8 3.79 8.95 -2.09
N ASP A 9 3.51 8.26 -3.18
CA ASP A 9 2.87 6.95 -3.14
C ASP A 9 3.74 5.88 -2.43
N ALA A 10 5.05 6.15 -2.26
CA ALA A 10 5.97 5.28 -1.53
C ALA A 10 5.58 5.08 -0.07
N PHE A 11 5.01 6.10 0.57
CA PHE A 11 4.55 6.01 1.96
C PHE A 11 3.41 5.01 2.18
N LEU A 12 2.70 4.64 1.14
CA LEU A 12 1.62 3.64 1.19
C LEU A 12 2.14 2.19 1.24
N SER A 13 3.45 1.99 1.17
CA SER A 13 4.07 0.67 1.34
C SER A 13 3.85 0.05 2.74
N GLY A 14 3.52 0.88 3.72
CA GLY A 14 3.21 0.49 5.10
C GLY A 14 4.44 0.25 6.00
N ASN A 15 5.65 0.49 5.49
CA ASN A 15 6.91 0.32 6.23
C ASN A 15 7.64 1.66 6.40
N ASN A 16 6.94 2.68 6.87
CA ASN A 16 7.52 4.00 7.04
C ASN A 16 8.40 4.04 8.29
N THR A 17 9.52 4.75 8.20
CA THR A 17 10.37 5.08 9.34
C THR A 17 9.97 6.44 9.91
N PHE A 18 9.72 6.50 11.23
CA PHE A 18 9.38 7.73 11.93
C PHE A 18 10.60 8.21 12.71
N VAL A 19 11.11 9.36 12.36
CA VAL A 19 12.31 9.98 12.96
C VAL A 19 11.88 11.20 13.74
N ILE A 20 12.13 11.22 15.04
CA ILE A 20 11.94 12.42 15.87
C ILE A 20 13.04 13.40 15.48
N VAL A 21 12.65 14.55 14.93
CA VAL A 21 13.53 15.64 14.50
C VAL A 21 13.76 16.61 15.62
N GLY A 22 12.74 16.83 16.45
CA GLY A 22 12.82 17.73 17.60
C GLY A 22 11.79 17.35 18.65
N ASP A 23 12.09 17.70 19.89
CA ASP A 23 11.23 17.40 21.04
C ASP A 23 11.25 18.55 22.10
N ILE A 24 10.76 18.25 23.28
CA ILE A 24 10.70 19.22 24.36
C ILE A 24 12.09 19.75 24.76
N SER A 25 13.16 18.97 24.59
CA SER A 25 14.52 19.43 24.90
C SER A 25 15.03 20.51 23.94
N ASP A 26 14.46 20.60 22.75
CA ASP A 26 14.68 21.68 21.78
C ASP A 26 13.78 22.91 22.04
N GLY A 27 12.82 22.80 22.96
CA GLY A 27 11.80 23.82 23.25
C GLY A 27 10.50 23.65 22.48
N VAL A 28 10.24 22.49 21.86
CA VAL A 28 8.97 22.16 21.22
C VAL A 28 7.92 21.94 22.30
N THR A 29 6.91 22.79 22.36
CA THR A 29 5.85 22.74 23.39
C THR A 29 4.49 23.03 22.79
N GLU A 30 3.56 22.11 22.97
CA GLU A 30 2.23 22.20 22.35
C GLU A 30 2.29 22.62 20.87
N PRO A 31 3.11 21.96 20.01
CA PRO A 31 3.34 22.41 18.64
C PRO A 31 2.03 22.36 17.84
N ARG A 32 1.82 23.35 16.99
CA ARG A 32 0.61 23.51 16.19
C ARG A 32 0.85 23.38 14.71
N ASP A 33 1.99 23.92 14.25
CA ASP A 33 2.29 24.01 12.84
C ASP A 33 3.79 24.01 12.62
N LEU A 34 4.20 23.85 11.38
CA LEU A 34 5.57 23.86 10.95
C LEU A 34 5.65 24.34 9.51
N ASP A 35 6.74 25.01 9.16
CA ASP A 35 6.99 25.42 7.78
C ASP A 35 8.50 25.58 7.53
N PHE A 36 8.95 25.31 6.29
CA PHE A 36 10.33 25.52 5.87
C PHE A 36 10.57 26.96 5.45
N HIS A 37 11.72 27.50 5.87
CA HIS A 37 12.12 28.83 5.43
C HIS A 37 12.38 28.83 3.90
N PRO A 38 11.74 29.72 3.12
CA PRO A 38 11.71 29.63 1.65
C PRO A 38 13.06 29.81 0.96
N THR A 39 14.03 30.45 1.61
CA THR A 39 15.34 30.76 1.01
C THR A 39 16.53 30.25 1.80
N ARG A 40 16.34 29.70 3.00
CA ARG A 40 17.37 29.03 3.81
C ARG A 40 17.13 27.54 3.79
N GLU A 41 17.98 26.84 3.03
CA GLU A 41 17.82 25.40 2.81
C GLU A 41 17.87 24.63 4.15
N ASN A 42 16.99 23.65 4.30
CA ASN A 42 16.86 22.79 5.48
C ASN A 42 16.63 23.53 6.82
N GLU A 43 16.10 24.75 6.79
CA GLU A 43 15.69 25.47 8.00
C GLU A 43 14.18 25.31 8.22
N LEU A 44 13.81 24.51 9.24
CA LEU A 44 12.43 24.25 9.63
C LEU A 44 12.06 25.11 10.83
N TRP A 45 10.93 25.79 10.75
CA TRP A 45 10.34 26.53 11.85
C TRP A 45 9.11 25.79 12.38
N VAL A 46 9.04 25.64 13.69
CA VAL A 46 7.93 24.97 14.39
C VAL A 46 7.22 25.99 15.27
N LEU A 47 5.93 26.14 15.08
CA LEU A 47 5.10 27.05 15.85
C LEU A 47 4.55 26.37 17.10
N ASN A 48 4.95 26.83 18.27
CA ASN A 48 4.36 26.46 19.54
C ASN A 48 3.15 27.35 19.85
N LYS A 49 2.09 26.77 20.36
CA LYS A 49 0.85 27.48 20.72
C LYS A 49 1.07 28.58 21.76
N GLY A 50 1.95 28.36 22.69
CA GLY A 50 2.03 29.09 23.95
C GLY A 50 1.08 28.53 25.01
N GLY A 51 1.46 28.65 26.26
CA GLY A 51 0.69 28.14 27.38
C GLY A 51 -0.70 28.79 27.51
N THR A 52 -1.58 28.13 28.18
CA THR A 52 -2.83 28.77 28.63
C THR A 52 -2.50 29.56 29.89
N ALA A 53 -2.71 30.88 29.89
CA ALA A 53 -2.48 31.69 31.06
C ALA A 53 -3.22 31.14 32.27
N TYR A 54 -2.53 31.03 33.38
CA TYR A 54 -3.19 30.67 34.64
C TYR A 54 -4.25 31.72 35.05
N SER A 55 -5.41 31.23 35.46
CA SER A 55 -6.45 32.12 36.01
C SER A 55 -6.03 32.63 37.40
N SER A 56 -6.40 33.86 37.70
CA SER A 56 -6.11 34.47 39.03
C SER A 56 -6.75 33.71 40.18
N ASN A 57 -6.05 33.64 41.31
CA ASN A 57 -6.50 33.00 42.53
C ASN A 57 -6.96 31.54 42.37
N THR A 58 -6.28 30.80 41.51
CA THR A 58 -6.65 29.44 41.12
C THR A 58 -5.49 28.50 41.45
N GLN A 59 -5.80 27.30 41.96
CA GLN A 59 -4.80 26.28 42.19
C GLN A 59 -4.71 25.35 40.98
N TYR A 60 -3.49 25.14 40.52
CA TYR A 60 -3.12 24.21 39.44
C TYR A 60 -2.24 23.11 40.00
N ILE A 61 -2.37 21.90 39.45
CA ILE A 61 -1.53 20.75 39.76
C ILE A 61 -1.05 20.16 38.44
N GLU A 62 0.25 20.20 38.26
CA GLU A 62 0.91 19.68 37.07
C GLU A 62 1.77 18.48 37.44
N ASN A 63 1.71 17.41 36.69
CA ASN A 63 2.48 16.19 36.91
C ASN A 63 3.45 15.94 35.78
N VAL A 64 4.71 15.75 36.09
CA VAL A 64 5.79 15.55 35.11
C VAL A 64 6.53 14.25 35.44
N CYS A 65 6.69 13.35 34.50
CA CYS A 65 7.50 12.14 34.66
C CYS A 65 8.96 12.44 34.33
N VAL A 66 9.87 12.11 35.27
CA VAL A 66 11.30 12.39 35.21
C VAL A 66 12.07 11.11 35.47
N PRO A 67 13.15 10.78 34.76
CA PRO A 67 13.96 9.58 35.05
C PRO A 67 14.46 9.55 36.46
N GLN A 68 14.46 8.35 37.08
CA GLN A 68 14.91 8.16 38.45
C GLN A 68 16.35 8.65 38.65
N ASN A 69 16.59 9.29 39.80
CA ASN A 69 17.89 9.87 40.15
C ASN A 69 18.36 11.03 39.29
N SER A 70 17.53 11.61 38.40
CA SER A 70 17.88 12.83 37.68
C SER A 70 18.11 13.98 38.69
N ASN A 71 19.06 14.84 38.33
CA ASN A 71 19.33 16.09 39.02
C ASN A 71 18.71 17.23 38.23
N VAL A 72 17.62 17.77 38.72
CA VAL A 72 16.80 18.74 37.98
C VAL A 72 16.73 20.08 38.68
N THR A 73 16.46 21.13 37.90
CA THR A 73 16.16 22.46 38.42
C THR A 73 14.74 22.84 38.03
N PHE A 74 13.92 23.11 39.03
CA PHE A 74 12.64 23.77 38.87
C PHE A 74 12.83 25.27 38.94
N THR A 75 12.35 26.02 37.97
CA THR A 75 12.33 27.49 37.98
C THR A 75 10.90 27.98 37.78
N ILE A 76 10.46 28.85 38.65
CA ILE A 76 9.20 29.56 38.52
C ILE A 76 9.47 31.03 38.18
N TYR A 77 8.71 31.58 37.27
CA TYR A 77 8.87 32.94 36.77
C TYR A 77 7.61 33.75 37.07
N ASP A 78 7.81 35.03 37.23
CA ASP A 78 6.81 36.08 37.26
C ASP A 78 7.20 37.20 36.32
N SER A 79 6.43 37.42 35.29
CA SER A 79 6.76 38.37 34.20
C SER A 79 6.72 39.85 34.67
N TYR A 80 5.99 40.16 35.74
CA TYR A 80 5.94 41.51 36.34
C TYR A 80 7.04 41.77 37.36
N GLY A 81 7.57 40.71 37.96
CA GLY A 81 8.75 40.77 38.83
C GLY A 81 8.49 41.10 40.28
N ASP A 82 7.29 40.85 40.78
CA ASP A 82 6.92 41.05 42.17
C ASP A 82 6.54 39.74 42.90
N GLY A 83 6.67 38.61 42.21
CA GLY A 83 6.38 37.25 42.69
C GLY A 83 4.90 36.95 42.77
N ILE A 84 4.52 35.68 42.97
CA ILE A 84 3.14 35.25 43.04
C ILE A 84 2.49 35.47 44.41
N CYS A 85 3.20 36.14 45.36
CA CYS A 85 2.68 36.39 46.69
C CYS A 85 2.92 37.78 47.17
N CYS A 86 2.01 38.14 47.94
CA CYS A 86 1.97 39.05 49.08
C CYS A 86 1.62 40.52 48.77
N SER A 87 2.00 41.09 47.60
CA SER A 87 1.61 42.46 47.22
C SER A 87 0.23 42.52 46.55
N TRP A 88 -0.09 41.53 45.71
CA TRP A 88 -1.28 41.48 44.88
C TRP A 88 -2.14 40.22 45.01
N GLY A 89 -1.84 39.38 46.04
CA GLY A 89 -2.53 38.13 46.31
C GLY A 89 -1.78 37.25 47.27
N ASN A 90 -2.21 36.02 47.47
CA ASN A 90 -1.59 35.02 48.34
C ASN A 90 -1.23 33.76 47.55
N GLY A 91 -0.62 33.91 46.40
CA GLY A 91 -0.13 32.78 45.61
C GLY A 91 1.01 32.05 46.32
N SER A 92 1.21 30.80 45.95
CA SER A 92 2.27 29.93 46.46
C SER A 92 2.54 28.79 45.47
N TYR A 93 3.72 28.18 45.54
CA TYR A 93 4.00 26.94 44.87
C TYR A 93 4.62 25.90 45.77
N ASP A 94 4.38 24.64 45.49
CA ASP A 94 5.04 23.46 46.08
C ASP A 94 5.42 22.51 44.94
N VAL A 95 6.64 21.96 45.02
CA VAL A 95 7.10 20.91 44.11
C VAL A 95 7.37 19.67 44.94
N ASP A 96 6.69 18.58 44.64
CA ASP A 96 6.82 17.32 45.34
C ASP A 96 7.46 16.26 44.45
N ALA A 97 8.49 15.57 44.94
CA ALA A 97 9.07 14.41 44.28
C ALA A 97 9.10 13.24 45.26
N CYS A 98 8.67 12.04 44.87
CA CYS A 98 8.60 10.87 45.75
C CYS A 98 7.88 11.12 47.10
N GLY A 99 6.82 11.93 47.11
CA GLY A 99 6.06 12.26 48.32
C GLY A 99 6.77 13.18 49.30
N THR A 100 7.80 13.89 48.85
CA THR A 100 8.54 14.86 49.63
C THR A 100 8.56 16.19 48.91
N THR A 101 8.18 17.28 49.57
CA THR A 101 8.29 18.62 49.01
C THR A 101 9.77 19.01 48.91
N VAL A 102 10.23 19.21 47.67
CA VAL A 102 11.63 19.51 47.33
C VAL A 102 11.87 21.00 47.07
N ALA A 103 10.82 21.73 46.69
CA ALA A 103 10.82 23.18 46.55
C ALA A 103 9.47 23.76 46.97
N SER A 104 9.46 24.96 47.52
CA SER A 104 8.23 25.71 47.83
C SER A 104 8.53 27.18 47.98
N GLY A 105 7.58 28.05 47.63
CA GLY A 105 7.77 29.49 47.71
C GLY A 105 6.53 30.30 47.30
N GLY A 106 6.76 31.57 46.91
CA GLY A 106 5.71 32.49 46.45
C GLY A 106 6.14 33.95 46.53
N ASN A 107 7.08 34.29 47.46
CA ASN A 107 7.57 35.64 47.61
C ASN A 107 9.00 35.73 47.01
N PHE A 108 9.09 35.94 45.71
CA PHE A 108 10.32 36.07 44.96
C PHE A 108 10.23 37.30 44.04
N GLY A 109 11.24 37.61 43.29
CA GLY A 109 11.19 38.67 42.26
C GLY A 109 10.69 38.10 40.92
N SER A 110 11.41 38.36 39.84
CA SER A 110 11.08 37.92 38.52
C SER A 110 11.20 36.39 38.33
N TYR A 111 11.95 35.69 39.19
CA TYR A 111 12.03 34.21 39.20
C TYR A 111 12.63 33.68 40.51
N GLU A 112 12.38 32.39 40.75
CA GLU A 112 13.03 31.58 41.81
C GLU A 112 13.38 30.20 41.25
N SER A 113 14.61 29.74 41.53
CA SER A 113 15.08 28.44 41.03
C SER A 113 15.54 27.54 42.17
N THR A 114 15.18 26.24 42.12
CA THR A 114 15.59 25.23 43.09
C THR A 114 16.04 23.97 42.37
N SER A 115 17.30 23.55 42.64
CA SER A 115 17.82 22.28 42.10
C SER A 115 17.66 21.15 43.13
N PHE A 116 17.25 19.98 42.70
CA PHE A 116 17.06 18.80 43.54
C PHE A 116 17.28 17.51 42.76
N ASN A 117 17.50 16.40 43.52
CA ASN A 117 17.54 15.06 42.96
C ASN A 117 16.17 14.39 43.11
N VAL A 118 15.61 13.84 42.05
CA VAL A 118 14.26 13.25 42.05
C VAL A 118 14.14 12.01 42.90
N GLY A 119 15.24 11.27 43.11
CA GLY A 119 15.24 10.04 43.90
C GLY A 119 14.70 8.83 43.12
N THR A 120 14.28 7.82 43.90
CA THR A 120 13.67 6.58 43.34
C THR A 120 12.43 6.22 44.11
N CYS A 121 11.30 6.14 43.50
CA CYS A 121 10.04 5.69 44.08
C CYS A 121 9.19 4.99 43.05
N SER A 122 8.13 4.32 43.50
CA SER A 122 7.13 3.73 42.58
C SER A 122 5.89 4.60 42.67
N ASP A 123 5.54 5.24 41.59
CA ASP A 123 4.39 6.12 41.43
C ASP A 123 3.61 5.88 40.12
N ALA A 124 2.95 6.92 39.58
CA ALA A 124 2.10 6.80 38.40
C ALA A 124 2.86 6.76 37.06
N CYS A 125 4.17 7.08 37.05
CA CYS A 125 4.97 7.07 35.84
C CYS A 125 5.38 5.65 35.39
N ALA A 126 5.64 5.46 34.10
CA ALA A 126 6.01 4.16 33.54
C ALA A 126 7.52 3.91 33.61
N GLY A 127 7.93 2.67 33.85
CA GLY A 127 9.34 2.25 33.78
C GLY A 127 10.21 2.79 34.91
N ASP A 128 11.36 3.38 34.56
CA ASP A 128 12.35 3.93 35.48
C ASP A 128 12.17 5.45 35.70
N GLU A 129 10.94 5.93 35.68
CA GLU A 129 10.59 7.34 35.88
C GLU A 129 9.91 7.56 37.23
N VAL A 130 9.90 8.81 37.68
CA VAL A 130 9.29 9.30 38.91
C VAL A 130 8.42 10.50 38.62
N GLU A 131 7.22 10.54 39.23
CA GLU A 131 6.31 11.67 39.10
C GLU A 131 6.79 12.83 39.99
N VAL A 132 7.00 13.98 39.35
CA VAL A 132 7.20 15.28 40.01
C VAL A 132 5.88 16.04 39.92
N THR A 133 5.28 16.32 41.08
CA THR A 133 4.01 17.06 41.14
C THR A 133 4.31 18.52 41.49
N ILE A 134 3.88 19.43 40.62
CA ILE A 134 4.02 20.87 40.78
C ILE A 134 2.64 21.45 41.13
N THR A 135 2.50 21.99 42.30
CA THR A 135 1.27 22.64 42.77
C THR A 135 1.48 24.16 42.84
N ILE A 136 0.70 24.91 42.04
CA ILE A 136 0.76 26.37 42.00
C ILE A 136 -0.60 26.96 42.38
N LEU A 137 -0.62 27.80 43.39
CA LEU A 137 -1.73 28.70 43.66
C LEU A 137 -1.36 30.08 43.17
N THR A 138 -2.06 30.59 42.15
CA THR A 138 -1.82 31.91 41.59
C THR A 138 -2.38 33.03 42.47
N ASP A 139 -1.84 34.21 42.37
CA ASP A 139 -2.37 35.43 42.94
C ASP A 139 -3.46 36.09 42.11
N ASN A 140 -3.64 37.44 42.22
CA ASN A 140 -4.64 38.18 41.43
C ASN A 140 -4.27 38.30 39.95
N TYR A 141 -3.05 37.93 39.55
CA TYR A 141 -2.51 38.09 38.19
C TYR A 141 -1.93 36.78 37.66
N GLY A 142 -2.66 35.70 37.79
CA GLY A 142 -2.21 34.34 37.42
C GLY A 142 -1.56 34.20 36.06
N GLY A 143 -1.91 35.04 35.09
CA GLY A 143 -1.33 35.04 33.76
C GLY A 143 0.13 35.47 33.66
N GLU A 144 0.72 35.96 34.77
CA GLU A 144 2.14 36.36 34.86
C GLU A 144 3.05 35.20 35.25
N THR A 145 2.46 34.09 35.72
CA THR A 145 3.19 32.93 36.26
C THR A 145 3.49 31.91 35.20
N SER A 146 4.75 31.55 35.12
CA SER A 146 5.23 30.40 34.30
C SER A 146 6.29 29.61 35.04
N TRP A 147 6.65 28.43 34.55
CA TRP A 147 7.68 27.58 35.14
C TRP A 147 8.32 26.63 34.14
N ASP A 148 9.51 26.15 34.47
CA ASP A 148 10.18 25.04 33.82
C ASP A 148 10.80 24.06 34.79
N LEU A 149 11.03 22.81 34.33
CA LEU A 149 11.74 21.75 35.04
C LEU A 149 12.80 21.17 34.10
N VAL A 150 14.08 21.46 34.38
CA VAL A 150 15.20 21.18 33.49
C VAL A 150 16.19 20.25 34.12
N ASP A 151 16.69 19.26 33.37
CA ASP A 151 17.79 18.39 33.77
C ASP A 151 19.11 19.16 33.79
N ASN A 152 19.85 19.07 34.91
CA ASN A 152 21.10 19.80 35.08
C ASN A 152 22.29 19.16 34.36
N ASP A 153 22.18 17.88 33.97
CA ASP A 153 23.28 17.14 33.36
C ASP A 153 23.31 17.25 31.83
N ASN A 154 22.13 17.36 31.21
CA ASN A 154 21.99 17.41 29.78
C ASN A 154 21.14 18.59 29.24
N SER A 155 20.66 19.47 30.15
CA SER A 155 19.78 20.61 29.82
C SER A 155 18.43 20.20 29.21
N MET A 156 18.00 18.97 29.36
CA MET A 156 16.70 18.50 28.88
C MET A 156 15.57 19.11 29.70
N VAL A 157 14.55 19.64 29.04
CA VAL A 157 13.34 20.19 29.69
C VAL A 157 12.33 19.06 29.84
N TYR A 158 12.03 18.67 31.09
CA TYR A 158 11.02 17.64 31.38
C TYR A 158 9.60 18.19 31.41
N GLY A 159 9.41 19.45 31.73
CA GLY A 159 8.13 20.12 31.74
C GLY A 159 8.27 21.63 31.81
N MET A 160 7.31 22.33 31.24
CA MET A 160 7.21 23.79 31.35
C MET A 160 5.77 24.23 31.24
N HIS A 161 5.47 25.36 31.82
CA HIS A 161 4.25 26.12 31.56
C HIS A 161 4.66 27.50 31.07
N ALA A 162 4.44 27.77 29.80
CA ALA A 162 4.74 29.05 29.18
C ALA A 162 3.57 30.04 29.37
N ASP A 163 3.86 31.34 29.28
CA ASP A 163 2.83 32.36 29.19
C ASP A 163 1.99 32.17 27.90
N PRO A 164 0.83 32.87 27.75
CA PRO A 164 -0.08 32.65 26.63
C PRO A 164 0.46 33.00 25.25
N GLY A 165 1.64 33.60 25.17
CA GLY A 165 2.28 33.95 23.89
C GLY A 165 2.98 32.77 23.25
N GLY A 166 2.68 32.50 22.00
CA GLY A 166 3.35 31.51 21.20
C GLY A 166 4.85 31.80 20.99
N SER A 167 5.55 30.80 20.46
CA SER A 167 6.99 30.85 20.17
C SER A 167 7.32 30.01 18.95
N ASN A 168 8.54 30.15 18.45
CA ASN A 168 9.04 29.26 17.40
C ASN A 168 10.28 28.50 17.88
N VAL A 169 10.38 27.24 17.46
CA VAL A 169 11.64 26.48 17.48
C VAL A 169 12.14 26.39 16.04
N LEU A 170 13.39 26.79 15.86
CA LEU A 170 14.05 26.77 14.58
C LEU A 170 15.02 25.60 14.56
N PHE A 171 14.92 24.76 13.57
CA PHE A 171 15.88 23.68 13.31
C PHE A 171 16.70 24.03 12.09
N PHE A 172 18.01 24.00 12.23
CA PHE A 172 18.97 24.25 11.17
C PHE A 172 19.57 22.92 10.72
N ASP A 173 19.80 22.76 9.43
CA ASP A 173 20.25 21.50 8.83
C ASP A 173 19.36 20.32 9.23
N THR A 174 18.05 20.55 9.16
CA THR A 174 16.99 19.64 9.61
C THR A 174 17.18 18.25 9.03
N GLY A 175 17.23 17.24 9.92
CA GLY A 175 17.37 15.84 9.55
C GLY A 175 18.78 15.41 9.14
N LEU A 176 19.78 16.31 9.23
CA LEU A 176 21.17 15.99 9.00
C LEU A 176 21.89 15.70 10.33
N PRO A 177 23.02 14.99 10.34
CA PRO A 177 23.76 14.68 11.56
C PRO A 177 24.25 15.91 12.36
N GLU A 178 24.41 17.05 11.72
CA GLU A 178 24.81 18.34 12.27
C GLU A 178 23.65 19.24 12.70
N GLN A 179 22.43 18.73 12.69
CA GLN A 179 21.25 19.50 13.07
C GLN A 179 21.43 20.20 14.42
N THR A 180 21.01 21.46 14.46
CA THR A 180 20.94 22.27 15.69
C THR A 180 19.59 22.91 15.81
N SER A 181 19.20 23.34 17.02
CA SER A 181 17.94 24.01 17.28
C SER A 181 18.14 25.34 18.00
N GLU A 182 17.18 26.25 17.83
CA GLU A 182 17.13 27.53 18.53
C GLU A 182 15.68 27.87 18.90
N TYR A 183 15.40 28.08 20.18
CA TYR A 183 14.10 28.55 20.65
C TYR A 183 14.03 30.08 20.58
N ARG A 184 12.95 30.64 20.01
CA ARG A 184 12.69 32.08 19.92
C ARG A 184 11.28 32.44 20.34
N LYS A 185 11.18 33.44 21.18
CA LYS A 185 9.93 34.03 21.65
C LYS A 185 10.04 35.55 21.67
N ASP A 186 9.12 36.23 20.98
CA ASP A 186 9.01 37.67 21.06
C ASP A 186 8.34 38.08 22.39
N SER A 187 8.86 39.09 23.07
CA SER A 187 8.34 39.56 24.38
C SER A 187 6.90 40.09 24.31
N PHE A 188 6.39 40.35 23.12
CA PHE A 188 5.02 40.78 22.87
C PHE A 188 4.17 39.68 22.22
N SER A 189 4.66 38.43 22.20
CA SER A 189 3.95 37.28 21.64
C SER A 189 2.63 37.00 22.36
N GLY A 190 2.48 37.43 23.61
CA GLY A 190 1.21 37.40 24.38
C GLY A 190 0.05 38.15 23.70
N HIS A 191 0.33 39.05 22.74
CA HIS A 191 -0.64 39.69 21.90
C HIS A 191 -0.64 39.16 20.48
N PHE A 192 0.54 39.08 19.86
CA PHE A 192 0.72 38.83 18.42
C PHE A 192 0.73 37.34 18.07
N MET A 193 0.99 36.47 19.04
CA MET A 193 0.96 35.00 18.92
C MET A 193 0.12 34.36 20.05
N HIS A 194 -0.88 35.06 20.57
CA HIS A 194 -1.72 34.55 21.64
C HIS A 194 -2.45 33.28 21.19
N THR A 195 -2.15 32.13 21.80
CA THR A 195 -2.66 30.83 21.36
C THR A 195 -2.46 30.60 19.87
N ALA A 196 -1.22 30.76 19.40
CA ALA A 196 -0.88 30.58 17.99
C ALA A 196 -1.35 29.23 17.46
N SER A 197 -1.88 29.20 16.26
CA SER A 197 -2.57 28.03 15.68
C SER A 197 -1.96 27.54 14.37
N SER A 198 -1.46 28.44 13.54
CA SER A 198 -0.91 28.11 12.22
C SER A 198 0.05 29.21 11.77
N MET A 199 0.99 28.86 10.91
CA MET A 199 1.95 29.80 10.29
C MET A 199 2.15 29.44 8.81
N SER A 200 2.57 30.43 8.00
CA SER A 200 2.97 30.21 6.62
C SER A 200 3.99 31.27 6.22
N PHE A 201 5.07 30.84 5.55
CA PHE A 201 6.08 31.71 4.97
C PHE A 201 5.63 32.28 3.62
N ASP A 202 6.07 33.51 3.34
CA ASP A 202 6.08 34.00 1.97
C ASP A 202 7.40 33.62 1.25
N ASN A 203 7.53 34.00 -0.02
CA ASN A 203 8.72 33.68 -0.81
C ASN A 203 9.90 34.69 -0.59
N GLN A 204 9.76 35.63 0.32
CA GLN A 204 10.76 36.64 0.61
C GLN A 204 11.44 36.47 1.97
N GLY A 205 10.90 35.61 2.84
CA GLY A 205 11.38 35.34 4.19
C GLY A 205 10.60 36.12 5.25
N PHE A 206 9.39 36.58 4.96
CA PHE A 206 8.40 36.94 5.95
C PHE A 206 7.50 35.74 6.26
N PHE A 207 6.91 35.70 7.44
CA PHE A 207 5.87 34.74 7.76
C PHE A 207 4.73 35.42 8.48
N ALA A 208 3.54 34.84 8.32
CA ALA A 208 2.40 35.24 9.11
C ALA A 208 1.92 34.10 9.99
N ASN A 209 1.37 34.43 11.16
CA ASN A 209 0.71 33.46 12.04
C ASN A 209 -0.75 33.82 12.28
N ALA A 210 -1.54 32.79 12.46
CA ALA A 210 -2.92 32.89 12.96
C ALA A 210 -2.96 32.65 14.48
N ILE A 211 -4.01 33.20 15.13
CA ILE A 211 -4.22 33.06 16.59
C ILE A 211 -5.64 32.53 16.91
N ASP A 212 -5.74 31.41 17.65
CA ASP A 212 -7.02 30.80 18.08
C ASP A 212 -7.53 31.40 19.38
N CYS A 213 -7.70 32.73 19.39
CA CYS A 213 -8.28 33.44 20.52
C CYS A 213 -9.36 34.42 20.06
N GLN A 214 -10.21 34.83 20.99
CA GLN A 214 -11.26 35.83 20.74
C GLN A 214 -10.68 37.25 20.62
N ASP A 215 -9.73 37.57 21.46
CA ASP A 215 -9.12 38.92 21.58
C ASP A 215 -7.65 38.76 22.03
N GLY A 216 -6.73 39.25 21.23
CA GLY A 216 -5.28 39.21 21.52
C GLY A 216 -4.86 39.98 22.78
N ASN A 217 -5.69 40.88 23.30
CA ASN A 217 -5.51 41.60 24.57
C ASN A 217 -6.15 40.91 25.78
N ASN A 218 -6.59 39.64 25.65
CA ASN A 218 -7.33 38.93 26.71
C ASN A 218 -8.61 39.64 27.20
N ASN A 219 -9.22 40.49 26.39
CA ASN A 219 -10.45 41.16 26.76
C ASN A 219 -11.65 40.25 26.48
N SER A 220 -12.28 39.72 27.51
CA SER A 220 -13.43 38.82 27.44
C SER A 220 -14.65 39.37 26.68
N ASN A 221 -14.74 40.66 26.45
CA ASN A 221 -15.76 41.31 25.64
C ASN A 221 -15.24 41.88 24.31
N GLY A 222 -13.95 41.67 24.01
CA GLY A 222 -13.30 42.15 22.79
C GLY A 222 -13.37 41.12 21.69
N TYR A 223 -13.01 41.56 20.49
CA TYR A 223 -12.88 40.75 19.27
C TYR A 223 -11.69 41.21 18.44
N PHE A 224 -10.67 41.73 19.11
CA PHE A 224 -9.49 42.31 18.49
C PHE A 224 -8.42 41.20 18.32
N ALA A 225 -8.55 40.43 17.23
CA ALA A 225 -7.69 39.31 16.88
C ALA A 225 -7.62 39.15 15.36
N GLY A 226 -6.48 38.69 14.88
CA GLY A 226 -6.23 38.43 13.47
C GLY A 226 -4.77 38.03 13.23
N PRO A 227 -4.34 37.86 12.00
CA PRO A 227 -2.98 37.41 11.66
C PRO A 227 -1.96 38.51 11.88
N THR A 228 -0.77 38.12 12.30
CA THR A 228 0.40 38.99 12.47
C THR A 228 1.50 38.62 11.48
N LEU A 229 2.12 39.61 10.87
CA LEU A 229 3.24 39.47 9.92
C LEU A 229 4.57 39.75 10.62
N TRP A 230 5.57 38.88 10.35
CA TRP A 230 6.91 38.92 10.94
C TRP A 230 8.00 38.89 9.88
N ASP A 231 9.14 39.45 10.20
CA ASP A 231 10.37 39.29 9.45
C ASP A 231 11.20 38.16 10.05
N ALA A 232 11.47 37.12 9.27
CA ALA A 232 12.21 35.94 9.74
C ALA A 232 13.74 36.13 9.76
N ASP A 233 14.27 37.36 9.50
CA ASP A 233 15.69 37.62 9.71
C ASP A 233 16.05 37.37 11.18
N LEU A 234 17.01 36.50 11.42
CA LEU A 234 17.41 36.05 12.76
C LEU A 234 18.02 37.18 13.61
N ASN A 235 18.40 38.34 13.02
CA ASN A 235 18.81 39.54 13.73
C ASN A 235 17.61 40.43 14.12
N ILE A 236 16.41 40.11 13.63
CA ILE A 236 15.17 40.88 13.80
C ILE A 236 14.15 40.12 14.64
N TYR A 237 13.76 38.93 14.20
CA TYR A 237 12.72 38.13 14.87
C TYR A 237 13.09 37.83 16.33
N ALA A 238 12.23 38.26 17.25
CA ALA A 238 12.39 38.13 18.70
C ALA A 238 13.70 38.76 19.23
N MET A 239 14.30 39.69 18.51
CA MET A 239 15.57 40.37 18.89
C MET A 239 15.42 41.87 19.03
N VAL A 240 14.68 42.53 18.13
CA VAL A 240 14.48 43.96 18.17
C VAL A 240 13.28 44.37 19.03
N ASN A 241 13.37 45.54 19.69
CA ASN A 241 12.30 46.16 20.46
C ASN A 241 11.73 45.33 21.62
N GLN A 242 12.48 44.37 22.14
CA GLN A 242 11.99 43.43 23.15
C GLN A 242 11.70 44.06 24.53
N ASN A 243 12.11 45.33 24.75
CA ASN A 243 11.95 46.06 26.03
C ASN A 243 11.09 47.32 25.91
N GLY A 244 10.29 47.46 24.81
CA GLY A 244 9.54 48.68 24.54
C GLY A 244 10.44 49.87 24.17
N PRO A 245 9.90 51.06 23.87
CA PRO A 245 8.47 51.40 23.85
C PRO A 245 7.72 50.92 22.59
N LEU A 246 8.41 50.33 21.61
CA LEU A 246 7.81 49.70 20.45
C LEU A 246 7.41 48.26 20.82
N LEU A 247 6.50 47.67 20.03
CA LEU A 247 5.82 46.44 20.38
C LEU A 247 6.51 45.18 19.76
N GLY A 248 7.77 44.90 20.14
CA GLY A 248 8.48 43.74 19.67
C GLY A 248 8.97 43.80 18.22
N SER A 249 9.12 42.67 17.58
CA SER A 249 9.71 42.52 16.24
C SER A 249 8.69 42.35 15.12
N HIS A 250 7.39 42.32 15.39
CA HIS A 250 6.36 42.21 14.35
C HIS A 250 6.45 43.41 13.38
N ILE A 251 6.01 43.19 12.14
CA ILE A 251 6.06 44.21 11.08
C ILE A 251 4.70 44.67 10.62
N ASP A 252 3.63 43.90 10.91
CA ASP A 252 2.24 44.28 10.69
C ASP A 252 1.30 43.33 11.44
N MET A 253 0.03 43.75 11.68
CA MET A 253 -1.06 42.96 12.20
C MET A 253 -2.41 43.55 11.76
N LEU A 254 -3.37 42.72 11.39
CA LEU A 254 -4.71 43.14 10.98
C LEU A 254 -5.77 42.36 11.79
N HIS A 255 -6.60 43.10 12.60
CA HIS A 255 -7.45 42.52 13.64
C HIS A 255 -8.93 42.37 13.23
N GLN A 256 -9.26 41.45 12.32
CA GLN A 256 -10.64 41.29 11.86
C GLN A 256 -11.17 39.86 11.89
N SER A 257 -10.39 38.89 12.38
CA SER A 257 -10.77 37.48 12.37
C SER A 257 -10.38 36.78 13.67
N PRO A 258 -11.24 36.87 14.71
CA PRO A 258 -11.08 36.10 15.94
C PRO A 258 -11.14 34.60 15.66
N TYR A 259 -10.41 33.81 16.44
CA TYR A 259 -10.29 32.37 16.29
C TYR A 259 -9.78 31.95 14.90
N GLY A 260 -8.71 32.60 14.46
CA GLY A 260 -7.98 32.18 13.26
C GLY A 260 -7.31 30.82 13.51
N VAL A 261 -7.60 29.80 12.69
CA VAL A 261 -7.13 28.43 12.91
C VAL A 261 -6.36 27.83 11.74
N GLY A 262 -6.15 28.56 10.68
CA GLY A 262 -5.34 28.21 9.52
C GLY A 262 -4.91 29.45 8.78
N ILE A 263 -3.67 29.48 8.26
CA ILE A 263 -3.15 30.57 7.44
C ILE A 263 -2.31 29.99 6.31
N GLU A 264 -2.38 30.62 5.12
CA GLU A 264 -1.62 30.20 3.95
C GLU A 264 -1.23 31.39 3.10
N TYR A 265 -0.01 31.40 2.60
CA TYR A 265 0.50 32.43 1.72
C TYR A 265 -0.22 32.43 0.36
N ALA A 266 -0.53 33.60 -0.15
CA ALA A 266 -1.30 33.74 -1.40
C ALA A 266 -0.42 33.74 -2.68
N GLY A 267 0.86 33.38 -2.59
CA GLY A 267 1.78 33.28 -3.72
C GLY A 267 2.36 34.63 -4.21
N SER A 268 1.90 35.77 -3.69
CA SER A 268 2.41 37.06 -4.10
C SER A 268 2.12 38.18 -3.12
N GLY A 269 3.09 39.09 -2.92
CA GLY A 269 3.00 40.23 -2.01
C GLY A 269 2.90 39.79 -0.54
N ASN A 270 2.53 40.73 0.34
CA ASN A 270 2.27 40.40 1.74
C ASN A 270 0.81 39.98 1.92
N VAL A 271 0.38 38.94 1.22
CA VAL A 271 -1.00 38.49 1.13
C VAL A 271 -1.15 37.07 1.64
N TYR A 272 -2.12 36.88 2.52
CA TYR A 272 -2.39 35.58 3.14
C TYR A 272 -3.87 35.25 3.14
N TRP A 273 -4.19 33.97 3.06
CA TRP A 273 -5.52 33.43 3.28
C TRP A 273 -5.64 32.95 4.72
N LEU A 274 -6.74 33.27 5.38
CA LEU A 274 -6.99 32.90 6.76
C LEU A 274 -8.31 32.16 6.91
N PHE A 275 -8.31 31.09 7.70
CA PHE A 275 -9.54 30.43 8.18
C PHE A 275 -10.05 31.17 9.42
N ASP A 276 -11.14 31.92 9.25
CA ASP A 276 -11.80 32.70 10.32
C ASP A 276 -12.84 31.83 11.04
N GLY A 277 -12.48 31.31 12.20
CA GLY A 277 -13.35 30.45 12.99
C GLY A 277 -14.54 31.15 13.64
N TYR A 278 -14.47 32.47 13.85
CA TYR A 278 -15.57 33.24 14.42
C TYR A 278 -16.68 33.51 13.40
N HIS A 279 -16.31 33.95 12.20
CA HIS A 279 -17.26 34.25 11.14
C HIS A 279 -17.55 33.03 10.24
N SER A 280 -16.93 31.89 10.50
CA SER A 280 -17.07 30.68 9.68
C SER A 280 -16.82 30.91 8.18
N ALA A 281 -15.74 31.59 7.85
CA ALA A 281 -15.45 32.09 6.51
C ALA A 281 -13.96 31.96 6.17
N ILE A 282 -13.62 32.05 4.90
CA ILE A 282 -12.25 32.25 4.45
C ILE A 282 -12.04 33.74 4.19
N VAL A 283 -10.90 34.28 4.61
CA VAL A 283 -10.60 35.71 4.57
C VAL A 283 -9.25 35.95 3.92
N ARG A 284 -9.20 36.87 2.96
CA ARG A 284 -7.95 37.35 2.35
C ARG A 284 -7.43 38.54 3.12
N TYR A 285 -6.22 38.43 3.64
CA TYR A 285 -5.48 39.51 4.29
C TYR A 285 -4.40 40.02 3.35
N ASP A 286 -4.30 41.32 3.17
CA ASP A 286 -3.30 42.00 2.35
C ASP A 286 -2.71 43.14 3.19
N PHE A 287 -1.57 42.85 3.76
CA PHE A 287 -0.88 43.79 4.66
C PHE A 287 -0.29 45.02 3.92
N GLN A 288 -0.28 44.99 2.58
CA GLN A 288 0.25 46.07 1.72
C GLN A 288 1.70 46.37 2.04
N THR A 289 2.00 47.54 2.63
CA THR A 289 3.37 47.96 2.99
C THR A 289 3.55 47.79 4.49
N PRO A 290 4.34 46.81 4.97
CA PRO A 290 4.56 46.64 6.39
C PRO A 290 5.10 47.90 7.04
N HIS A 291 4.66 48.23 8.25
CA HIS A 291 5.23 49.30 9.05
C HIS A 291 6.62 48.93 9.60
N GLY A 292 7.32 49.85 10.24
CA GLY A 292 8.59 49.53 10.89
C GLY A 292 8.39 48.62 12.12
N TYR A 293 9.43 47.88 12.49
CA TYR A 293 9.41 46.87 13.56
C TYR A 293 8.77 47.40 14.84
N GLY A 294 7.71 46.69 15.32
CA GLY A 294 6.96 47.07 16.51
C GLY A 294 6.08 48.30 16.35
N GLY A 295 5.75 48.72 15.13
CA GLY A 295 4.81 49.79 14.84
C GLY A 295 3.34 49.38 15.10
N ASP A 296 2.41 50.34 14.83
CA ASP A 296 0.96 50.13 15.06
C ASP A 296 0.08 50.78 13.98
N ASN A 297 0.61 51.11 12.80
CA ASN A 297 -0.14 51.74 11.72
C ASN A 297 -0.63 50.73 10.67
N HIS A 298 -1.86 50.29 10.77
CA HIS A 298 -2.50 49.28 9.90
C HIS A 298 -3.47 49.91 8.86
N SER A 299 -3.38 51.24 8.62
CA SER A 299 -4.42 51.95 7.86
C SER A 299 -4.44 51.68 6.35
N ASP A 300 -3.42 51.10 5.78
CA ASP A 300 -3.33 50.70 4.36
C ASP A 300 -3.78 49.24 4.15
N GLY A 301 -3.93 48.46 5.21
CA GLY A 301 -4.35 47.05 5.18
C GLY A 301 -5.71 46.85 4.48
N ARG A 302 -5.83 45.71 3.80
CA ARG A 302 -7.05 45.31 3.09
C ARG A 302 -7.49 43.91 3.54
N VAL A 303 -8.75 43.79 3.88
CA VAL A 303 -9.34 42.52 4.34
C VAL A 303 -10.59 42.23 3.52
N TRP A 304 -10.61 41.04 2.88
CA TRP A 304 -11.75 40.60 2.06
C TRP A 304 -12.29 39.27 2.61
N ARG A 305 -13.55 39.26 3.06
CA ARG A 305 -14.19 38.10 3.64
C ARG A 305 -15.10 37.41 2.61
N TYR A 306 -14.88 36.11 2.45
CA TYR A 306 -15.65 35.22 1.57
C TYR A 306 -16.67 34.45 2.41
N GLY A 307 -17.75 35.10 2.81
CA GLY A 307 -18.76 34.53 3.71
C GLY A 307 -19.56 33.37 3.11
N GLU A 308 -19.50 33.16 1.78
CA GLU A 308 -20.13 32.02 1.12
C GLU A 308 -19.32 30.74 1.28
N VAL A 309 -18.00 30.84 1.49
CA VAL A 309 -17.11 29.69 1.73
C VAL A 309 -17.23 29.32 3.19
N THR A 310 -18.28 28.52 3.48
CA THR A 310 -18.62 28.19 4.87
C THR A 310 -17.75 27.08 5.43
N VAL A 311 -17.07 27.37 6.54
CA VAL A 311 -16.18 26.46 7.27
C VAL A 311 -16.52 26.41 8.74
N SER A 312 -16.03 25.39 9.45
CA SER A 312 -16.25 25.22 10.90
C SER A 312 -14.96 24.80 11.58
N ARG A 313 -14.53 25.57 12.59
CA ARG A 313 -13.38 25.18 13.39
C ARG A 313 -13.72 24.10 14.42
N GLU A 314 -12.73 23.31 14.80
CA GLU A 314 -12.71 22.52 16.03
C GLU A 314 -11.85 23.25 17.06
N PRO A 315 -12.38 23.61 18.26
CA PRO A 315 -11.61 24.36 19.25
C PRO A 315 -10.30 23.64 19.63
N GLY A 316 -9.17 24.35 19.49
CA GLY A 316 -7.88 23.84 19.85
C GLY A 316 -7.23 22.92 18.81
N VAL A 317 -7.86 22.68 17.68
CA VAL A 317 -7.27 21.92 16.56
C VAL A 317 -7.14 22.86 15.36
N PRO A 318 -5.95 23.04 14.77
CA PRO A 318 -5.76 23.84 13.57
C PRO A 318 -6.52 23.28 12.36
N SER A 319 -6.84 24.14 11.43
CA SER A 319 -7.48 23.86 10.15
C SER A 319 -6.59 24.40 9.04
N HIS A 320 -5.51 23.67 8.74
CA HIS A 320 -4.50 24.13 7.80
C HIS A 320 -5.02 24.19 6.37
N MET A 321 -4.30 24.91 5.54
CA MET A 321 -4.63 25.17 4.14
C MET A 321 -3.37 25.06 3.30
N VAL A 322 -3.52 24.70 2.02
CA VAL A 322 -2.44 24.71 1.05
C VAL A 322 -2.93 25.22 -0.31
N LEU A 323 -2.18 26.13 -0.91
CA LEU A 323 -2.50 26.72 -2.20
C LEU A 323 -1.77 26.01 -3.35
N ASP A 324 -2.53 25.47 -4.29
CA ASP A 324 -1.96 25.13 -5.60
C ASP A 324 -1.85 26.39 -6.44
N GLU A 325 -0.67 27.00 -6.44
CA GLU A 325 -0.40 28.22 -7.22
C GLU A 325 -0.61 28.01 -8.73
N SER A 326 -0.45 26.78 -9.22
CA SER A 326 -0.57 26.49 -10.66
C SER A 326 -2.00 26.56 -11.16
N THR A 327 -2.96 26.20 -10.31
CA THR A 327 -4.40 26.16 -10.63
C THR A 327 -5.19 27.29 -9.97
N GLY A 328 -4.69 27.84 -8.87
CA GLY A 328 -5.37 28.81 -8.03
C GLY A 328 -6.42 28.16 -7.10
N TRP A 329 -6.35 26.85 -6.85
CA TRP A 329 -7.17 26.19 -5.84
C TRP A 329 -6.48 26.19 -4.47
N LEU A 330 -7.16 26.75 -3.48
CA LEU A 330 -6.80 26.66 -2.06
C LEU A 330 -7.54 25.45 -1.47
N TYR A 331 -6.79 24.43 -1.07
CA TYR A 331 -7.33 23.26 -0.34
C TYR A 331 -7.38 23.57 1.15
N ILE A 332 -8.45 23.18 1.82
CA ILE A 332 -8.73 23.61 3.21
C ILE A 332 -9.19 22.41 4.02
N ALA A 333 -8.51 22.14 5.12
CA ALA A 333 -8.95 21.19 6.13
C ALA A 333 -10.09 21.84 6.95
N ASP A 334 -11.34 21.52 6.65
CA ASP A 334 -12.52 22.01 7.36
C ASP A 334 -12.82 21.08 8.54
N THR A 335 -11.98 21.19 9.58
CA THR A 335 -11.85 20.28 10.71
C THR A 335 -13.15 20.01 11.43
N GLY A 336 -13.90 21.09 11.76
CA GLY A 336 -15.18 20.97 12.49
C GLY A 336 -16.32 20.38 11.67
N ASN A 337 -16.15 20.25 10.35
CA ASN A 337 -17.10 19.59 9.45
C ASN A 337 -16.60 18.24 8.95
N SER A 338 -15.42 17.76 9.39
CA SER A 338 -14.82 16.47 9.01
C SER A 338 -14.70 16.30 7.50
N ARG A 339 -14.22 17.33 6.79
CA ARG A 339 -14.18 17.34 5.31
C ARG A 339 -13.02 18.18 4.77
N ILE A 340 -12.69 17.98 3.48
CA ILE A 340 -11.82 18.88 2.73
C ILE A 340 -12.66 19.64 1.70
N ILE A 341 -12.44 20.93 1.64
CA ILE A 341 -13.00 21.79 0.60
C ILE A 341 -11.88 22.39 -0.25
N ARG A 342 -12.21 22.85 -1.44
CA ARG A 342 -11.31 23.72 -2.22
C ARG A 342 -12.03 24.99 -2.63
N PHE A 343 -11.30 26.08 -2.66
CA PHE A 343 -11.76 27.42 -2.99
C PHE A 343 -10.87 28.02 -4.08
N ASN A 344 -11.45 28.55 -5.15
CA ASN A 344 -10.71 29.22 -6.22
C ASN A 344 -10.38 30.66 -5.79
N VAL A 345 -9.11 30.92 -5.46
CA VAL A 345 -8.62 32.22 -4.98
C VAL A 345 -8.75 33.35 -6.00
N ASN A 346 -8.96 33.02 -7.28
CA ASN A 346 -9.18 33.99 -8.35
C ASN A 346 -10.67 34.32 -8.58
N SER A 347 -11.56 33.76 -7.76
CA SER A 347 -13.01 33.95 -7.84
C SER A 347 -13.52 34.98 -6.82
N GLY A 348 -14.79 35.31 -6.93
CA GLY A 348 -15.45 36.25 -6.06
C GLY A 348 -15.40 37.71 -6.54
N ASN A 349 -16.38 38.49 -6.16
CA ASN A 349 -16.55 39.88 -6.49
C ASN A 349 -16.90 40.69 -5.24
N PHE A 350 -16.60 41.99 -5.25
CA PHE A 350 -17.02 42.90 -4.18
C PHE A 350 -18.57 42.93 -4.10
N ASP A 351 -19.10 42.76 -2.91
CA ASP A 351 -20.54 42.92 -2.58
C ASP A 351 -20.76 44.24 -1.82
N TYR A 352 -20.27 44.34 -0.58
CA TYR A 352 -20.43 45.57 0.24
C TYR A 352 -19.25 45.77 1.22
N ASN A 353 -19.16 47.02 1.75
CA ASN A 353 -18.19 47.35 2.77
C ASN A 353 -18.62 46.84 4.15
N LEU A 354 -17.69 46.21 4.85
CA LEU A 354 -17.79 45.89 6.27
C LEU A 354 -17.27 47.07 7.12
N SER A 355 -17.60 47.09 8.40
CA SER A 355 -17.08 48.05 9.36
C SER A 355 -15.94 47.41 10.15
N PRO A 356 -14.69 47.90 10.06
CA PRO A 356 -13.60 47.33 10.80
C PRO A 356 -13.76 47.57 12.31
N TYR A 357 -13.30 46.60 13.11
CA TYR A 357 -13.32 46.67 14.56
C TYR A 357 -11.97 47.14 15.09
N GLY A 358 -11.97 48.24 15.83
CA GLY A 358 -10.83 48.69 16.62
C GLY A 358 -9.68 49.40 15.84
N GLU A 359 -9.65 49.32 14.52
CA GLU A 359 -8.61 49.91 13.68
C GLU A 359 -9.11 50.42 12.33
N PRO A 360 -8.48 51.45 11.72
CA PRO A 360 -8.77 51.87 10.37
C PRO A 360 -8.15 50.89 9.35
N LEU A 361 -8.88 50.55 8.27
CA LEU A 361 -8.40 49.76 7.13
C LEU A 361 -8.68 50.52 5.84
N ALA A 362 -7.85 50.36 4.83
CA ALA A 362 -8.09 50.84 3.48
C ALA A 362 -9.29 50.19 2.82
N GLN A 363 -9.45 48.87 3.06
CA GLN A 363 -10.60 48.10 2.57
C GLN A 363 -11.00 47.03 3.60
N TYR A 364 -12.28 46.94 3.85
CA TYR A 364 -12.87 45.80 4.56
C TYR A 364 -14.17 45.42 3.85
N TRP A 365 -14.10 44.35 3.07
CA TRP A 365 -15.12 43.97 2.10
C TRP A 365 -15.72 42.61 2.38
N MET A 366 -17.04 42.51 2.15
CA MET A 366 -17.69 41.25 1.92
C MET A 366 -17.60 40.93 0.43
N MET A 367 -17.25 39.69 0.13
CA MET A 367 -17.17 39.16 -1.23
C MET A 367 -18.35 38.24 -1.50
N GLU A 368 -18.75 38.11 -2.78
CA GLU A 368 -19.81 37.24 -3.27
C GLU A 368 -19.41 36.52 -4.54
N ASN A 369 -20.15 35.50 -4.93
CA ASN A 369 -19.88 34.67 -6.14
C ASN A 369 -18.52 33.98 -6.09
N ALA A 370 -18.15 33.49 -4.94
CA ALA A 370 -16.96 32.66 -4.75
C ALA A 370 -17.16 31.26 -5.36
N GLU A 371 -16.17 30.78 -6.09
CA GLU A 371 -16.15 29.42 -6.62
C GLU A 371 -15.49 28.50 -5.60
N TRP A 372 -16.26 27.59 -5.01
CA TRP A 372 -15.78 26.63 -4.03
C TRP A 372 -16.61 25.36 -4.03
N GLU A 373 -16.04 24.24 -3.56
CA GLU A 373 -16.74 22.99 -3.45
C GLU A 373 -16.17 22.09 -2.36
N VAL A 374 -17.00 21.13 -1.90
CA VAL A 374 -16.56 20.04 -1.01
C VAL A 374 -16.04 18.92 -1.87
N ILE A 375 -14.76 18.58 -1.71
CA ILE A 375 -14.11 17.56 -2.53
C ILE A 375 -13.97 16.21 -1.82
N ILE A 376 -13.84 16.20 -0.47
CA ILE A 376 -13.80 15.00 0.35
C ILE A 376 -14.76 15.21 1.52
N ASN A 377 -15.73 14.32 1.69
CA ASN A 377 -16.78 14.42 2.71
C ASN A 377 -17.01 13.12 3.49
N SER A 378 -16.09 12.17 3.40
CA SER A 378 -16.15 10.89 4.11
C SER A 378 -14.75 10.33 4.33
N GLY A 379 -14.61 9.46 5.34
CA GLY A 379 -13.32 8.83 5.66
C GLY A 379 -12.39 9.69 6.51
N LEU A 380 -12.81 10.89 6.93
CA LEU A 380 -12.11 11.81 7.81
C LEU A 380 -12.89 12.01 9.09
N GLN A 381 -12.20 12.23 10.22
CA GLN A 381 -12.81 12.58 11.50
C GLN A 381 -12.53 14.06 11.85
N LYS A 382 -11.24 14.43 11.99
CA LYS A 382 -10.79 15.80 12.26
C LYS A 382 -9.56 16.10 11.40
N PRO A 383 -9.71 16.34 10.10
CA PRO A 383 -8.59 16.73 9.26
C PRO A 383 -7.99 18.03 9.79
N SER A 384 -6.68 18.06 9.99
CA SER A 384 -5.95 19.17 10.58
C SER A 384 -4.80 19.65 9.68
N GLY A 385 -3.71 18.90 9.60
CA GLY A 385 -2.60 19.17 8.69
C GLY A 385 -2.96 18.83 7.24
N ILE A 386 -2.50 19.64 6.29
CA ILE A 386 -2.73 19.42 4.87
C ILE A 386 -1.57 20.00 4.07
N ASP A 387 -1.09 19.23 3.09
CA ASP A 387 -0.11 19.73 2.12
C ASP A 387 -0.31 19.09 0.74
N LEU A 388 0.30 19.66 -0.28
CA LEU A 388 0.15 19.27 -1.68
C LEU A 388 1.51 19.06 -2.33
N TYR A 389 1.77 17.86 -2.79
CA TYR A 389 2.93 17.55 -3.62
C TYR A 389 2.47 17.09 -5.01
N GLU A 390 2.68 17.92 -6.03
CA GLU A 390 2.16 17.70 -7.39
C GLU A 390 0.65 17.45 -7.39
N ASP A 391 0.23 16.22 -7.71
CA ASP A 391 -1.17 15.80 -7.71
C ASP A 391 -1.56 14.95 -6.50
N ARG A 392 -0.73 14.93 -5.45
CA ARG A 392 -1.00 14.25 -4.18
C ARG A 392 -1.33 15.26 -3.09
N LEU A 393 -2.58 15.21 -2.60
CA LEU A 393 -3.00 15.93 -1.42
C LEU A 393 -2.80 15.01 -0.20
N ILE A 394 -1.96 15.45 0.73
CA ILE A 394 -1.62 14.74 1.95
C ILE A 394 -2.40 15.36 3.09
N VAL A 395 -3.19 14.58 3.81
CA VAL A 395 -4.07 15.04 4.87
C VAL A 395 -3.75 14.30 6.16
N GLY A 396 -3.43 15.02 7.22
CA GLY A 396 -3.32 14.49 8.57
C GLY A 396 -4.65 14.59 9.30
N ASP A 397 -5.12 13.49 9.89
CA ASP A 397 -6.32 13.47 10.71
C ASP A 397 -5.95 13.45 12.20
N PHE A 398 -6.27 14.52 12.90
CA PHE A 398 -5.94 14.70 14.32
C PHE A 398 -6.54 13.59 15.19
N GLU A 399 -7.81 13.23 14.98
CA GLU A 399 -8.53 12.29 15.85
C GLU A 399 -8.06 10.87 15.67
N THR A 400 -7.80 10.43 14.44
CA THR A 400 -7.36 9.06 14.15
C THR A 400 -5.85 8.89 14.21
N GLY A 401 -5.09 9.97 14.06
CA GLY A 401 -3.62 9.91 13.93
C GLY A 401 -3.15 9.31 12.61
N GLU A 402 -4.01 9.26 11.60
CA GLU A 402 -3.68 8.78 10.27
C GLU A 402 -3.19 9.90 9.35
N ILE A 403 -2.30 9.57 8.43
CA ILE A 403 -1.95 10.39 7.28
C ILE A 403 -2.54 9.72 6.05
N ILE A 404 -3.40 10.44 5.32
CA ILE A 404 -4.16 9.96 4.17
C ILE A 404 -3.69 10.68 2.92
N ILE A 405 -3.45 9.94 1.85
CA ILE A 405 -2.96 10.45 0.57
C ILE A 405 -4.08 10.33 -0.47
N TYR A 406 -4.41 11.44 -1.12
CA TYR A 406 -5.38 11.51 -2.20
C TYR A 406 -4.73 11.92 -3.50
N ASN A 407 -5.16 11.33 -4.61
CA ASN A 407 -4.88 11.85 -5.94
C ASN A 407 -5.94 12.90 -6.31
N VAL A 408 -5.51 14.12 -6.57
CA VAL A 408 -6.36 15.27 -6.92
C VAL A 408 -6.20 15.73 -8.36
N SER A 409 -5.59 14.92 -9.23
CA SER A 409 -5.40 15.26 -10.66
C SER A 409 -6.72 15.32 -11.45
N GLY A 410 -7.80 14.72 -10.93
CA GLY A 410 -9.13 14.70 -11.55
C GLY A 410 -10.14 15.59 -10.83
N ASP A 411 -11.36 15.68 -11.39
CA ASP A 411 -12.46 16.46 -10.79
C ASP A 411 -12.90 15.90 -9.42
N SER A 412 -12.65 14.61 -9.16
CA SER A 412 -12.97 13.94 -7.89
C SER A 412 -11.72 13.32 -7.31
N PRO A 413 -11.34 13.68 -6.08
CA PRO A 413 -10.21 13.06 -5.38
C PRO A 413 -10.40 11.55 -5.21
N ILE A 414 -9.31 10.81 -5.38
CA ILE A 414 -9.28 9.36 -5.15
C ILE A 414 -8.33 9.10 -3.98
N GLU A 415 -8.81 8.46 -2.92
CA GLU A 415 -7.94 8.00 -1.84
C GLU A 415 -7.00 6.92 -2.38
N MET A 416 -5.70 7.19 -2.30
CA MET A 416 -4.65 6.26 -2.71
C MET A 416 -4.31 5.28 -1.60
N GLY A 417 -4.51 5.69 -0.35
CA GLY A 417 -4.29 4.91 0.86
C GLY A 417 -3.99 5.79 2.05
N ARG A 418 -3.70 5.15 3.18
CA ARG A 418 -3.39 5.79 4.46
C ARG A 418 -2.41 4.96 5.28
N PHE A 419 -1.75 5.61 6.24
CA PHE A 419 -0.92 4.95 7.23
C PHE A 419 -1.05 5.63 8.60
N GLU A 420 -0.85 4.86 9.67
CA GLU A 420 -0.98 5.32 11.04
C GLU A 420 0.34 5.94 11.55
N THR A 421 0.25 7.03 12.30
CA THR A 421 1.40 7.59 13.04
C THR A 421 1.61 6.90 14.40
N GLY A 422 0.65 6.09 14.83
CA GLY A 422 0.66 5.37 16.11
C GLY A 422 0.06 6.14 17.28
N TYR A 423 -0.42 7.38 17.08
CA TYR A 423 -0.94 8.23 18.15
C TYR A 423 -2.22 8.95 17.73
N GLU A 424 -3.34 8.58 18.33
CA GLU A 424 -4.64 9.27 18.16
C GLU A 424 -4.65 10.62 18.91
N ASN A 425 -5.44 11.58 18.42
CA ASN A 425 -5.64 12.92 18.99
C ASN A 425 -4.36 13.75 19.15
N ASN A 426 -3.47 13.67 18.19
CA ASN A 426 -2.12 14.19 18.31
C ASN A 426 -1.59 14.93 17.08
N LEU A 427 -1.89 14.48 15.87
CA LEU A 427 -1.37 15.02 14.63
C LEU A 427 -2.00 16.38 14.32
N MET A 428 -1.18 17.43 14.18
CA MET A 428 -1.66 18.78 13.85
C MET A 428 -1.08 19.27 12.53
N GLY A 429 -0.05 20.15 12.53
CA GLY A 429 0.58 20.62 11.30
C GLY A 429 1.27 19.50 10.53
N LEU A 430 1.25 19.57 9.22
CA LEU A 430 1.86 18.63 8.31
C LEU A 430 2.37 19.36 7.08
N LEU A 431 3.54 18.97 6.58
CA LEU A 431 4.09 19.44 5.31
C LEU A 431 4.97 18.37 4.64
N VAL A 432 5.27 18.59 3.36
CA VAL A 432 6.19 17.76 2.56
C VAL A 432 7.39 18.60 2.16
N ASP A 433 8.61 18.13 2.45
CA ASP A 433 9.82 18.82 2.07
C ASP A 433 10.18 18.63 0.58
N SER A 434 11.20 19.35 0.13
CA SER A 434 11.73 19.25 -1.25
C SER A 434 12.35 17.87 -1.56
N TYR A 435 12.64 17.06 -0.55
CA TYR A 435 13.14 15.69 -0.66
C TYR A 435 12.04 14.65 -0.58
N GLN A 436 10.76 15.08 -0.58
CA GLN A 436 9.55 14.27 -0.50
C GLN A 436 9.37 13.54 0.83
N ASN A 437 10.02 13.95 1.92
CA ASN A 437 9.70 13.47 3.26
C ASN A 437 8.48 14.21 3.79
N ILE A 438 7.65 13.50 4.55
CA ILE A 438 6.50 14.08 5.25
C ILE A 438 6.95 14.47 6.65
N TYR A 439 6.69 15.71 7.04
CA TYR A 439 6.88 16.17 8.43
C TYR A 439 5.54 16.44 9.06
N TYR A 440 5.42 16.18 10.36
CA TYR A 440 4.24 16.56 11.12
C TYR A 440 4.61 16.88 12.57
N VAL A 441 3.73 17.63 13.25
CA VAL A 441 3.86 17.91 14.67
C VAL A 441 2.93 17.03 15.49
N ASN A 442 3.47 16.49 16.57
CA ASN A 442 2.81 15.59 17.50
C ASN A 442 2.50 16.37 18.80
N TYR A 443 1.26 16.86 18.89
CA TYR A 443 0.87 17.87 19.89
C TYR A 443 1.09 17.45 21.34
N GLN A 444 0.55 16.31 21.77
CA GLN A 444 0.62 15.88 23.17
C GLN A 444 2.00 15.34 23.56
N ARG A 445 2.81 14.98 22.58
CA ARG A 445 4.15 14.46 22.83
C ARG A 445 5.24 15.52 22.73
N ASN A 446 4.87 16.72 22.26
CA ASN A 446 5.82 17.81 22.03
C ASN A 446 6.95 17.39 21.07
N GLU A 447 6.57 16.74 19.97
CA GLU A 447 7.53 16.20 19.00
C GLU A 447 7.28 16.78 17.61
N VAL A 448 8.37 16.93 16.86
CA VAL A 448 8.38 17.09 15.41
C VAL A 448 8.88 15.79 14.81
N VAL A 449 8.11 15.20 13.94
CA VAL A 449 8.41 13.88 13.36
C VAL A 449 8.57 14.01 11.87
N ARG A 450 9.66 13.45 11.33
CA ARG A 450 9.86 13.22 9.91
C ARG A 450 9.52 11.77 9.59
N VAL A 451 8.67 11.57 8.60
CA VAL A 451 8.38 10.26 8.04
C VAL A 451 9.21 10.06 6.80
N GLU A 452 9.96 8.98 6.77
CA GLU A 452 10.75 8.55 5.62
C GLU A 452 10.12 7.31 5.01
N ALA A 453 9.93 7.30 3.68
CA ALA A 453 9.51 6.09 2.99
C ALA A 453 10.65 5.07 3.00
N GLU A 454 10.32 3.77 2.99
CA GLU A 454 11.32 2.71 2.89
C GLU A 454 12.23 2.93 1.65
N PRO A 455 13.53 2.72 1.80
CA PRO A 455 14.45 2.86 0.69
C PRO A 455 14.16 1.83 -0.39
N ASN A 456 14.48 2.16 -1.64
CA ASN A 456 14.45 1.21 -2.74
C ASN A 456 15.24 -0.06 -2.38
N ILE A 457 14.65 -1.21 -2.68
CA ILE A 457 15.30 -2.51 -2.56
C ILE A 457 15.55 -3.12 -3.94
N GLU A 458 16.47 -4.07 -4.00
CA GLU A 458 16.71 -4.87 -5.19
C GLU A 458 16.13 -6.27 -5.01
N LEU A 459 15.34 -6.72 -5.97
CA LEU A 459 14.86 -8.10 -6.05
C LEU A 459 15.40 -8.77 -7.31
N THR A 460 15.86 -10.00 -7.15
CA THR A 460 16.25 -10.85 -8.28
C THR A 460 15.07 -11.70 -8.71
N LEU A 461 14.58 -11.48 -9.93
CA LEU A 461 13.44 -12.17 -10.52
C LEU A 461 13.92 -13.27 -11.45
N GLU A 462 13.83 -14.53 -10.99
CA GLU A 462 14.25 -15.69 -11.77
C GLU A 462 13.17 -16.11 -12.79
N HIS A 463 13.60 -16.51 -13.99
CA HIS A 463 12.74 -17.04 -15.04
C HIS A 463 13.36 -18.25 -15.72
N LEU A 464 12.51 -19.12 -16.22
CA LEU A 464 12.89 -20.27 -17.06
C LEU A 464 12.80 -19.92 -18.54
N SER A 465 13.44 -20.70 -19.39
CA SER A 465 13.24 -20.60 -20.84
C SER A 465 11.78 -20.87 -21.20
N ASP A 466 11.31 -20.21 -22.25
CA ASP A 466 9.94 -20.27 -22.76
C ASP A 466 8.93 -19.53 -21.85
N TRP A 467 7.71 -19.99 -21.71
CA TRP A 467 6.62 -19.28 -21.03
C TRP A 467 6.73 -19.33 -19.52
N ASN A 468 6.56 -18.17 -18.88
CA ASN A 468 6.52 -17.99 -17.42
C ASN A 468 5.27 -17.17 -17.03
N LEU A 469 4.80 -17.39 -15.81
CA LEU A 469 3.88 -16.48 -15.15
C LEU A 469 4.68 -15.48 -14.32
N VAL A 470 4.52 -14.19 -14.62
CA VAL A 470 5.25 -13.09 -13.98
C VAL A 470 4.32 -12.07 -13.35
N GLY A 471 4.83 -11.25 -12.45
CA GLY A 471 4.14 -10.12 -11.83
C GLY A 471 5.12 -9.01 -11.48
N LEU A 472 4.63 -7.85 -11.06
CA LEU A 472 5.43 -6.72 -10.61
C LEU A 472 5.53 -6.73 -9.09
N PRO A 473 6.71 -7.01 -8.49
CA PRO A 473 6.85 -7.13 -7.03
C PRO A 473 7.26 -5.85 -6.32
N LEU A 474 7.59 -4.78 -7.04
CA LEU A 474 8.04 -3.49 -6.50
C LEU A 474 7.32 -2.36 -7.22
N VAL A 475 7.17 -1.24 -6.55
CA VAL A 475 6.81 0.03 -7.18
C VAL A 475 8.05 0.52 -7.91
N VAL A 476 7.97 0.65 -9.22
CA VAL A 476 9.09 1.02 -10.09
C VAL A 476 8.77 2.27 -10.87
N GLU A 477 9.79 3.04 -11.23
CA GLU A 477 9.65 4.26 -12.02
C GLU A 477 9.13 3.99 -13.45
N ASP A 478 9.54 2.87 -14.06
CA ASP A 478 9.03 2.41 -15.35
C ASP A 478 8.56 0.95 -15.24
N SER A 479 7.24 0.75 -15.29
CA SER A 479 6.60 -0.57 -15.23
C SER A 479 6.48 -1.28 -16.57
N SER A 480 7.10 -0.76 -17.64
CA SER A 480 7.15 -1.48 -18.91
C SER A 480 7.87 -2.83 -18.74
N TYR A 481 7.31 -3.89 -19.33
CA TYR A 481 7.92 -5.20 -19.17
C TYR A 481 9.32 -5.27 -19.81
N GLU A 482 9.63 -4.44 -20.77
CA GLU A 482 10.95 -4.35 -21.40
C GLU A 482 12.00 -3.78 -20.47
N THR A 483 11.60 -2.91 -19.51
CA THR A 483 12.47 -2.40 -18.44
C THR A 483 12.59 -3.40 -17.29
N VAL A 484 11.48 -3.97 -16.82
CA VAL A 484 11.45 -4.92 -15.69
C VAL A 484 12.08 -6.27 -16.06
N TYR A 485 11.84 -6.73 -17.29
CA TYR A 485 12.33 -8.01 -17.82
C TYR A 485 13.04 -7.83 -19.18
N PRO A 486 14.22 -7.19 -19.23
CA PRO A 486 14.90 -6.85 -20.47
C PRO A 486 15.28 -8.06 -21.34
N ASP A 487 15.37 -9.24 -20.73
CA ASP A 487 15.68 -10.51 -21.46
C ASP A 487 14.43 -11.15 -22.09
N ALA A 488 13.24 -10.59 -21.89
CA ALA A 488 12.01 -11.17 -22.42
C ALA A 488 11.91 -11.04 -23.95
N ILE A 489 11.21 -11.99 -24.57
CA ILE A 489 10.91 -11.93 -26.00
C ILE A 489 9.85 -10.84 -26.24
N SER A 490 10.17 -9.88 -27.11
CA SER A 490 9.27 -8.75 -27.43
C SER A 490 7.91 -9.21 -27.91
N ASN A 491 6.84 -8.47 -27.50
CA ASN A 491 5.45 -8.74 -27.82
C ASN A 491 4.92 -10.09 -27.31
N THR A 492 5.39 -10.54 -26.16
CA THR A 492 4.92 -11.77 -25.51
C THR A 492 4.35 -11.56 -24.11
N LEU A 493 4.15 -10.30 -23.67
CA LEU A 493 3.43 -10.02 -22.42
C LEU A 493 1.94 -10.15 -22.66
N TYR A 494 1.27 -11.09 -21.98
CA TYR A 494 -0.17 -11.27 -22.06
C TYR A 494 -0.82 -11.19 -20.70
N SER A 495 -1.80 -10.30 -20.56
CA SER A 495 -2.78 -10.33 -19.48
C SER A 495 -3.95 -11.26 -19.84
N TYR A 496 -4.81 -11.55 -18.87
CA TYR A 496 -6.03 -12.32 -19.09
C TYR A 496 -7.27 -11.45 -18.87
N GLY A 497 -7.99 -11.18 -19.95
CA GLY A 497 -9.08 -10.22 -19.94
C GLY A 497 -10.42 -10.75 -19.41
N ILE A 498 -11.27 -9.83 -18.99
CA ILE A 498 -12.63 -10.03 -18.44
C ILE A 498 -13.54 -10.86 -19.36
N ALA A 499 -13.39 -10.73 -20.65
CA ALA A 499 -14.18 -11.48 -21.65
C ALA A 499 -13.70 -12.93 -21.86
N GLY A 500 -12.67 -13.35 -21.13
CA GLY A 500 -11.92 -14.58 -21.37
C GLY A 500 -11.00 -14.48 -22.57
N GLY A 501 -9.73 -14.80 -22.39
CA GLY A 501 -8.70 -14.79 -23.43
C GLY A 501 -7.53 -13.86 -23.16
N TYR A 502 -6.42 -14.15 -23.82
CA TYR A 502 -5.16 -13.42 -23.66
C TYR A 502 -5.18 -12.12 -24.46
N GLN A 503 -4.69 -11.05 -23.84
CA GLN A 503 -4.56 -9.72 -24.42
C GLN A 503 -3.10 -9.27 -24.30
N LEU A 504 -2.55 -8.70 -25.38
CA LEU A 504 -1.21 -8.12 -25.33
C LEU A 504 -1.21 -6.91 -24.39
N ALA A 505 -0.24 -6.88 -23.49
CA ALA A 505 0.05 -5.79 -22.59
C ALA A 505 1.45 -5.22 -22.85
N THR A 506 1.72 -4.03 -22.37
CA THR A 506 3.03 -3.37 -22.43
C THR A 506 3.60 -3.07 -21.06
N ASN A 507 2.74 -2.86 -20.08
CA ASN A 507 3.10 -2.52 -18.72
C ASN A 507 2.60 -3.58 -17.74
N LEU A 508 3.31 -3.74 -16.65
CA LEU A 508 2.95 -4.58 -15.52
C LEU A 508 2.23 -3.72 -14.48
N ILE A 509 1.24 -4.29 -13.83
CA ILE A 509 0.47 -3.65 -12.76
C ILE A 509 0.62 -4.51 -11.50
N SER A 510 0.91 -3.90 -10.36
CA SER A 510 1.01 -4.60 -9.07
C SER A 510 -0.31 -5.32 -8.74
N GLY A 511 -0.21 -6.57 -8.28
CA GLY A 511 -1.37 -7.43 -8.02
C GLY A 511 -1.91 -8.19 -9.25
N GLU A 512 -1.56 -7.79 -10.48
CA GLU A 512 -1.91 -8.52 -11.69
C GLU A 512 -0.80 -9.47 -12.12
N GLY A 513 -1.18 -10.64 -12.63
CA GLY A 513 -0.27 -11.61 -13.20
C GLY A 513 -0.30 -11.59 -14.73
N TYR A 514 0.79 -12.04 -15.33
CA TYR A 514 0.97 -12.02 -16.78
C TYR A 514 1.69 -13.26 -17.27
N TRP A 515 1.43 -13.65 -18.50
CA TRP A 515 2.30 -14.53 -19.27
C TRP A 515 3.42 -13.72 -19.92
N LEU A 516 4.65 -14.20 -19.83
CA LEU A 516 5.81 -13.62 -20.49
C LEU A 516 6.75 -14.72 -20.96
N ARG A 517 7.35 -14.58 -22.14
CA ARG A 517 8.21 -15.58 -22.76
C ARG A 517 9.66 -15.14 -22.75
N PHE A 518 10.57 -16.10 -22.40
CA PHE A 518 12.00 -15.87 -22.36
C PHE A 518 12.76 -16.82 -23.30
N PRO A 519 13.91 -16.40 -23.88
CA PRO A 519 14.68 -17.22 -24.80
C PRO A 519 15.52 -18.30 -24.08
N SER A 520 15.82 -18.13 -22.80
CA SER A 520 16.64 -19.02 -21.97
C SER A 520 16.31 -18.85 -20.49
N ASP A 521 16.79 -19.78 -19.65
CA ASP A 521 16.80 -19.56 -18.20
C ASP A 521 17.67 -18.35 -17.86
N GLY A 522 17.26 -17.57 -16.85
CA GLY A 522 17.97 -16.37 -16.44
C GLY A 522 17.33 -15.69 -15.23
N SER A 523 17.79 -14.48 -14.97
CA SER A 523 17.23 -13.61 -13.93
C SER A 523 17.42 -12.15 -14.28
N ASN A 524 16.49 -11.30 -13.80
CA ASN A 524 16.56 -9.85 -13.93
C ASN A 524 16.58 -9.22 -12.54
N ILE A 525 17.34 -8.15 -12.35
CA ILE A 525 17.36 -7.37 -11.13
C ILE A 525 16.40 -6.19 -11.32
N VAL A 526 15.47 -6.06 -10.42
CA VAL A 526 14.52 -4.94 -10.37
C VAL A 526 14.74 -4.15 -9.09
N THR A 527 14.89 -2.84 -9.23
CA THR A 527 15.02 -1.91 -8.11
C THR A 527 13.74 -1.09 -7.99
N GLY A 528 13.23 -0.94 -6.80
CA GLY A 528 12.01 -0.17 -6.55
C GLY A 528 11.61 -0.19 -5.08
N ILE A 529 10.50 0.47 -4.78
CA ILE A 529 9.97 0.57 -3.43
C ILE A 529 9.16 -0.68 -3.13
N PRO A 530 9.41 -1.38 -1.99
CA PRO A 530 8.59 -2.53 -1.62
C PRO A 530 7.18 -2.11 -1.22
N PHE A 531 6.20 -2.98 -1.51
CA PHE A 531 4.84 -2.84 -1.02
C PHE A 531 4.39 -4.13 -0.32
N ASN A 532 3.55 -3.99 0.68
CA ASN A 532 3.12 -5.07 1.56
C ASN A 532 1.64 -5.42 1.45
N LEU A 533 0.91 -4.76 0.57
CA LEU A 533 -0.54 -4.91 0.36
C LEU A 533 -0.90 -4.78 -1.11
N VAL A 534 -1.76 -5.68 -1.61
CA VAL A 534 -2.54 -5.51 -2.85
C VAL A 534 -3.94 -6.06 -2.65
N GLU A 535 -4.91 -5.48 -3.37
CA GLU A 535 -6.32 -5.86 -3.30
C GLU A 535 -6.89 -6.20 -4.69
N PRO A 536 -6.53 -7.36 -5.26
CA PRO A 536 -7.05 -7.75 -6.56
C PRO A 536 -8.56 -7.96 -6.52
N TYR A 537 -9.26 -7.37 -7.49
CA TYR A 537 -10.67 -7.69 -7.75
C TYR A 537 -10.76 -8.95 -8.60
N LEU A 538 -11.36 -10.01 -8.06
CA LEU A 538 -11.58 -11.26 -8.76
C LEU A 538 -12.96 -11.28 -9.41
N MET A 539 -13.01 -11.81 -10.62
CA MET A 539 -14.27 -12.15 -11.31
C MET A 539 -14.54 -13.63 -11.21
N THR A 540 -15.82 -14.02 -11.31
CA THR A 540 -16.23 -15.43 -11.37
C THR A 540 -15.50 -16.17 -12.50
N GLY A 541 -14.81 -17.23 -12.17
CA GLY A 541 -13.96 -18.01 -13.07
C GLY A 541 -12.47 -17.84 -12.78
N TRP A 542 -11.63 -17.94 -13.79
CA TRP A 542 -10.20 -17.85 -13.65
C TRP A 542 -9.71 -16.41 -13.72
N ASN A 543 -8.82 -16.04 -12.79
CA ASN A 543 -8.15 -14.74 -12.72
C ASN A 543 -6.64 -14.95 -12.65
N LEU A 544 -5.89 -14.00 -13.16
CA LEU A 544 -4.44 -14.02 -13.16
C LEU A 544 -3.93 -12.89 -12.25
N ILE A 545 -3.31 -13.26 -11.13
CA ILE A 545 -2.87 -12.34 -10.08
C ILE A 545 -1.36 -12.44 -9.86
N SER A 546 -0.78 -11.49 -9.13
CA SER A 546 0.57 -11.58 -8.56
C SER A 546 0.54 -11.33 -7.04
N GLY A 547 1.63 -11.65 -6.38
CA GLY A 547 1.86 -11.36 -4.97
C GLY A 547 2.38 -9.95 -4.72
N ILE A 548 2.96 -9.75 -3.54
CA ILE A 548 3.59 -8.51 -3.07
C ILE A 548 5.12 -8.67 -3.04
N SER A 549 5.84 -7.71 -2.41
CA SER A 549 7.30 -7.72 -2.34
C SER A 549 7.92 -8.81 -1.46
N SER A 550 7.10 -9.57 -0.75
CA SER A 550 7.52 -10.68 0.12
C SER A 550 6.70 -11.94 -0.14
N ASN A 551 7.23 -13.09 0.28
CA ASN A 551 6.50 -14.37 0.19
C ASN A 551 5.26 -14.36 1.07
N ILE A 552 4.14 -14.77 0.50
CA ILE A 552 2.84 -14.87 1.19
C ILE A 552 2.32 -16.29 1.11
N ALA A 553 2.06 -16.91 2.26
CA ALA A 553 1.39 -18.19 2.29
C ALA A 553 -0.03 -18.09 1.72
N VAL A 554 -0.41 -18.99 0.81
CA VAL A 554 -1.74 -19.01 0.20
C VAL A 554 -2.86 -19.03 1.25
N GLU A 555 -2.65 -19.70 2.38
CA GLU A 555 -3.61 -19.78 3.49
C GLU A 555 -3.77 -18.48 4.30
N SER A 556 -2.94 -17.45 4.05
CA SER A 556 -3.02 -16.13 4.67
C SER A 556 -3.68 -15.07 3.78
N ILE A 557 -4.11 -15.44 2.57
CA ILE A 557 -4.90 -14.56 1.71
C ILE A 557 -6.25 -14.32 2.38
N ILE A 558 -6.61 -13.05 2.54
CA ILE A 558 -7.86 -12.64 3.17
C ILE A 558 -8.96 -12.65 2.09
N ASP A 559 -9.98 -13.48 2.30
CA ASP A 559 -11.13 -13.64 1.40
C ASP A 559 -12.45 -13.47 2.19
N PRO A 560 -12.85 -12.21 2.46
CA PRO A 560 -14.01 -11.92 3.30
C PRO A 560 -15.33 -12.49 2.74
N SER A 561 -15.40 -12.60 1.42
CA SER A 561 -16.58 -13.09 0.70
C SER A 561 -16.59 -14.61 0.49
N GLY A 562 -15.48 -15.30 0.79
CA GLY A 562 -15.34 -16.74 0.61
C GLY A 562 -15.44 -17.19 -0.84
N ILE A 563 -14.95 -16.37 -1.77
CA ILE A 563 -15.06 -16.59 -3.23
C ILE A 563 -13.95 -17.45 -3.82
N ILE A 564 -12.82 -17.59 -3.15
CA ILE A 564 -11.72 -18.43 -3.66
C ILE A 564 -12.13 -19.90 -3.64
N VAL A 565 -11.96 -20.57 -4.78
CA VAL A 565 -12.17 -22.02 -4.89
C VAL A 565 -10.93 -22.72 -4.32
N PRO A 566 -11.07 -23.51 -3.23
CA PRO A 566 -9.92 -24.17 -2.61
C PRO A 566 -9.21 -25.14 -3.57
N GLY A 567 -7.87 -25.14 -3.59
CA GLY A 567 -7.07 -26.03 -4.44
C GLY A 567 -6.98 -25.60 -5.90
N THR A 568 -7.16 -24.29 -6.18
CA THR A 568 -7.10 -23.73 -7.54
C THR A 568 -6.11 -22.56 -7.67
N ILE A 569 -5.11 -22.48 -6.78
CA ILE A 569 -4.02 -21.51 -6.96
C ILE A 569 -2.84 -22.22 -7.61
N TYR A 570 -2.54 -21.84 -8.85
CA TYR A 570 -1.53 -22.46 -9.68
C TYR A 570 -0.45 -21.47 -10.09
N GLY A 571 0.80 -21.86 -9.90
CA GLY A 571 1.94 -21.30 -10.61
C GLY A 571 2.22 -22.07 -11.92
N PHE A 572 3.15 -21.57 -12.71
CA PHE A 572 3.63 -22.21 -13.92
C PHE A 572 5.15 -22.12 -13.98
N GLY A 573 5.77 -23.28 -13.94
CA GLY A 573 7.20 -23.44 -14.22
C GLY A 573 7.36 -24.18 -15.55
N GLN A 574 7.53 -25.49 -15.49
CA GLN A 574 7.52 -26.36 -16.68
C GLN A 574 6.15 -27.02 -16.93
N GLY A 575 5.09 -26.48 -16.35
CA GLY A 575 3.71 -26.91 -16.37
C GLY A 575 2.96 -26.34 -15.17
N TYR A 576 1.63 -26.48 -15.14
CA TYR A 576 0.80 -26.02 -14.01
C TYR A 576 1.07 -26.84 -12.75
N THR A 577 1.39 -26.13 -11.64
CA THR A 577 1.56 -26.73 -10.32
C THR A 577 0.79 -25.95 -9.26
N LEU A 578 0.17 -26.66 -8.32
CA LEU A 578 -0.41 -26.04 -7.13
C LEU A 578 0.71 -25.44 -6.28
N VAL A 579 0.48 -24.25 -5.74
CA VAL A 579 1.43 -23.55 -4.88
C VAL A 579 0.87 -23.34 -3.47
N ASP A 580 1.76 -23.33 -2.50
CA ASP A 580 1.44 -23.04 -1.10
C ASP A 580 1.84 -21.61 -0.70
N GLU A 581 2.63 -20.94 -1.55
CA GLU A 581 3.11 -19.56 -1.36
C GLU A 581 3.04 -18.78 -2.67
N LEU A 582 2.82 -17.47 -2.54
CA LEU A 582 2.99 -16.49 -3.60
C LEU A 582 4.37 -15.85 -3.42
N GLU A 583 5.24 -15.98 -4.40
CA GLU A 583 6.60 -15.44 -4.41
C GLU A 583 6.63 -14.10 -5.15
N PRO A 584 7.48 -13.12 -4.75
CA PRO A 584 7.67 -11.86 -5.47
C PRO A 584 8.03 -12.08 -6.93
N GLY A 585 7.45 -11.28 -7.82
CA GLY A 585 7.72 -11.31 -9.25
C GLY A 585 7.09 -12.44 -10.04
N LYS A 586 6.37 -13.36 -9.40
CA LYS A 586 5.65 -14.45 -10.05
C LYS A 586 4.15 -14.17 -10.17
N GLY A 587 3.57 -14.65 -11.26
CA GLY A 587 2.14 -14.65 -11.51
C GLY A 587 1.48 -15.98 -11.13
N TYR A 588 0.19 -15.92 -10.81
CA TYR A 588 -0.58 -17.07 -10.34
C TYR A 588 -1.99 -17.06 -10.89
N TRP A 589 -2.47 -18.21 -11.30
CA TRP A 589 -3.88 -18.42 -11.56
C TRP A 589 -4.63 -18.68 -10.27
N ILE A 590 -5.77 -18.03 -10.11
CA ILE A 590 -6.71 -18.24 -9.01
C ILE A 590 -8.13 -18.36 -9.57
N ARG A 591 -8.92 -19.31 -9.07
CA ARG A 591 -10.31 -19.46 -9.48
C ARG A 591 -11.26 -18.95 -8.41
N ALA A 592 -12.20 -18.09 -8.83
CA ALA A 592 -13.25 -17.56 -7.97
C ALA A 592 -14.62 -18.12 -8.35
N ASN A 593 -15.51 -18.30 -7.39
CA ASN A 593 -16.89 -18.72 -7.57
C ASN A 593 -17.91 -17.59 -7.48
N GLY A 594 -17.43 -16.35 -7.35
CA GLY A 594 -18.17 -15.10 -7.29
C GLY A 594 -17.23 -13.92 -7.56
N ASP A 595 -17.78 -12.74 -7.76
CA ASP A 595 -17.04 -11.51 -7.96
C ASP A 595 -16.75 -10.86 -6.61
N GLY A 596 -15.56 -10.29 -6.41
CA GLY A 596 -15.21 -9.60 -5.16
C GLY A 596 -13.72 -9.32 -5.03
N ILE A 597 -13.37 -8.59 -3.97
CA ILE A 597 -11.99 -8.22 -3.64
C ILE A 597 -11.42 -9.27 -2.67
N ILE A 598 -10.17 -9.62 -2.90
CA ILE A 598 -9.34 -10.34 -1.93
C ILE A 598 -8.19 -9.45 -1.51
N THR A 599 -7.65 -9.67 -0.31
CA THR A 599 -6.50 -8.92 0.18
C THR A 599 -5.30 -9.84 0.34
N ILE A 600 -4.17 -9.45 -0.24
CA ILE A 600 -2.88 -10.11 -0.10
C ILE A 600 -1.97 -9.14 0.65
N GLN A 601 -1.67 -9.46 1.92
CA GLN A 601 -0.95 -8.56 2.82
C GLN A 601 0.10 -9.31 3.64
N SER A 602 1.25 -8.65 3.88
CA SER A 602 2.29 -9.17 4.78
C SER A 602 1.79 -9.19 6.24
N GLY A 603 2.23 -10.20 7.00
CA GLY A 603 1.86 -10.31 8.42
C GLY A 603 0.43 -10.77 8.71
N SER A 604 -0.38 -11.05 7.69
CA SER A 604 -1.73 -11.59 7.87
C SER A 604 -1.71 -12.90 8.66
N ARG A 605 -2.61 -13.02 9.64
CA ARG A 605 -2.80 -14.28 10.36
C ARG A 605 -3.58 -15.25 9.49
N LYS A 606 -3.24 -16.57 9.60
CA LYS A 606 -3.99 -17.63 8.96
C LYS A 606 -5.47 -17.52 9.32
N GLU A 607 -6.32 -17.25 8.34
CA GLU A 607 -7.75 -17.42 8.51
C GLU A 607 -8.11 -18.90 8.55
N ASN A 608 -9.26 -19.23 9.16
CA ASN A 608 -9.83 -20.58 9.12
C ASN A 608 -10.41 -20.86 7.72
N ALA A 609 -9.57 -20.84 6.69
CA ALA A 609 -9.97 -21.22 5.35
C ALA A 609 -10.50 -22.65 5.34
N LYS A 610 -11.52 -22.92 4.54
CA LYS A 610 -12.02 -24.28 4.32
C LYS A 610 -10.87 -25.15 3.84
N LYS A 611 -10.47 -26.13 4.65
CA LYS A 611 -9.35 -27.01 4.36
C LYS A 611 -9.63 -27.80 3.08
N PHE A 612 -8.84 -27.59 2.05
CA PHE A 612 -8.87 -28.39 0.84
C PHE A 612 -8.38 -29.81 1.18
N ILE A 613 -9.18 -30.81 0.86
CA ILE A 613 -8.82 -32.24 0.98
C ILE A 613 -8.39 -32.70 -0.41
N ASP A 614 -7.09 -32.76 -0.63
CA ASP A 614 -6.53 -33.17 -1.91
C ASP A 614 -6.60 -34.70 -2.09
N ARG A 615 -7.62 -35.15 -2.85
CA ARG A 615 -7.81 -36.55 -3.22
C ARG A 615 -6.81 -37.05 -4.24
N SER A 616 -6.02 -36.19 -4.88
CA SER A 616 -4.99 -36.62 -5.81
C SER A 616 -3.92 -37.48 -5.14
N LYS A 617 -3.77 -37.31 -3.81
CA LYS A 617 -2.85 -38.12 -2.99
C LYS A 617 -3.23 -39.61 -2.90
N GLU A 618 -4.48 -39.92 -3.16
CA GLU A 618 -5.03 -41.28 -3.17
C GLU A 618 -5.17 -41.84 -4.60
N ALA A 619 -4.86 -41.04 -5.62
CA ALA A 619 -5.02 -41.39 -7.02
C ALA A 619 -3.74 -41.99 -7.63
N ASN A 620 -3.93 -42.73 -8.72
CA ASN A 620 -2.84 -43.11 -9.61
C ASN A 620 -2.39 -41.89 -10.40
N THR A 621 -1.15 -41.89 -10.88
CA THR A 621 -0.52 -40.74 -11.51
C THR A 621 -0.05 -41.04 -12.92
N LEU A 622 -0.25 -40.11 -13.84
CA LEU A 622 0.42 -40.02 -15.15
C LEU A 622 1.31 -38.77 -15.15
N VAL A 623 2.58 -38.92 -15.45
CA VAL A 623 3.53 -37.82 -15.60
C VAL A 623 3.99 -37.78 -17.04
N PHE A 624 3.70 -36.70 -17.72
CA PHE A 624 4.10 -36.42 -19.10
C PHE A 624 5.33 -35.51 -19.09
N THR A 625 6.35 -35.89 -19.81
CA THR A 625 7.59 -35.08 -19.95
C THR A 625 7.90 -34.95 -21.44
N ASN A 626 7.99 -33.73 -21.94
CA ASN A 626 8.36 -33.47 -23.33
C ASN A 626 9.87 -33.51 -23.55
N ALA A 627 10.34 -33.36 -24.81
CA ALA A 627 11.74 -33.38 -25.16
C ALA A 627 12.56 -32.22 -24.53
N ALA A 628 11.93 -31.09 -24.15
CA ALA A 628 12.56 -29.96 -23.49
C ALA A 628 12.66 -30.16 -21.96
N GLY A 629 12.03 -31.21 -21.40
CA GLY A 629 12.02 -31.48 -19.98
C GLY A 629 10.82 -30.87 -19.24
N SER A 630 9.89 -30.22 -19.93
CA SER A 630 8.65 -29.68 -19.32
C SER A 630 7.77 -30.84 -18.86
N VAL A 631 7.12 -30.66 -17.68
CA VAL A 631 6.41 -31.74 -17.00
C VAL A 631 4.95 -31.33 -16.75
N SER A 632 4.02 -32.22 -17.03
CA SER A 632 2.61 -32.12 -16.65
C SER A 632 2.14 -33.39 -15.98
N GLN A 633 1.36 -33.28 -14.91
CA GLN A 633 0.87 -34.41 -14.12
C GLN A 633 -0.65 -34.48 -14.14
N LEU A 634 -1.16 -35.66 -14.43
CA LEU A 634 -2.59 -36.00 -14.30
C LEU A 634 -2.79 -37.12 -13.27
N ASN A 635 -3.97 -37.17 -12.68
CA ASN A 635 -4.34 -38.17 -11.69
C ASN A 635 -5.56 -38.97 -12.17
N PHE A 636 -5.63 -40.25 -11.84
CA PHE A 636 -6.73 -41.12 -12.32
C PHE A 636 -7.10 -42.22 -11.32
N GLY A 637 -8.31 -42.76 -11.47
CA GLY A 637 -8.78 -43.90 -10.70
C GLY A 637 -9.36 -43.54 -9.33
N VAL A 638 -9.62 -42.28 -9.04
CA VAL A 638 -10.25 -41.84 -7.80
C VAL A 638 -11.49 -41.02 -8.09
N ARG A 639 -12.57 -41.35 -7.43
CA ARG A 639 -13.85 -40.64 -7.57
C ARG A 639 -13.85 -39.36 -6.77
N VAL A 640 -14.02 -38.21 -7.48
CA VAL A 640 -14.23 -36.89 -6.90
C VAL A 640 -15.72 -36.58 -6.84
N PRO A 641 -16.29 -36.22 -5.65
CA PRO A 641 -17.66 -35.74 -5.56
C PRO A 641 -17.94 -34.56 -6.48
N GLU A 642 -19.13 -34.50 -7.08
CA GLU A 642 -19.50 -33.50 -8.08
C GLU A 642 -19.21 -32.04 -7.63
N LYS A 643 -19.59 -31.75 -6.38
CA LYS A 643 -19.36 -30.42 -5.77
C LYS A 643 -17.88 -30.05 -5.55
N GLU A 644 -16.96 -31.01 -5.57
CA GLU A 644 -15.52 -30.83 -5.38
C GLU A 644 -14.77 -30.83 -6.70
N LYS A 645 -15.38 -31.21 -7.83
CA LYS A 645 -14.73 -31.27 -9.14
C LYS A 645 -14.10 -29.92 -9.55
N ILE A 646 -14.74 -28.82 -9.21
CA ILE A 646 -14.25 -27.48 -9.50
C ILE A 646 -12.83 -27.22 -8.93
N SER A 647 -12.49 -27.85 -7.81
CA SER A 647 -11.16 -27.74 -7.16
C SER A 647 -10.08 -28.53 -7.91
N TYR A 648 -10.43 -29.31 -8.91
CA TYR A 648 -9.51 -30.12 -9.72
C TYR A 648 -9.43 -29.64 -11.17
N THR A 649 -10.01 -28.49 -11.47
CA THR A 649 -9.87 -27.88 -12.80
C THR A 649 -8.52 -27.22 -12.95
N LEU A 650 -7.95 -27.30 -14.13
CA LEU A 650 -6.74 -26.58 -14.55
C LEU A 650 -7.12 -25.17 -15.07
N PRO A 651 -6.20 -24.21 -14.97
CA PRO A 651 -6.35 -22.91 -15.59
C PRO A 651 -6.62 -22.99 -17.11
N PRO A 652 -6.98 -21.87 -17.76
CA PRO A 652 -7.06 -21.82 -19.22
C PRO A 652 -5.79 -22.35 -19.88
N LEU A 653 -5.93 -22.89 -21.11
CA LEU A 653 -4.76 -23.32 -21.87
C LEU A 653 -3.71 -22.20 -21.92
N PRO A 654 -2.44 -22.49 -21.63
CA PRO A 654 -1.38 -21.51 -21.74
C PRO A 654 -1.24 -21.03 -23.21
N PRO A 655 -0.51 -19.93 -23.44
CA PRO A 655 -0.25 -19.48 -24.81
C PRO A 655 0.37 -20.57 -25.69
N ALA A 656 0.15 -20.48 -27.00
CA ALA A 656 0.64 -21.47 -27.95
C ALA A 656 2.16 -21.70 -27.83
N GLY A 657 2.57 -22.96 -27.84
CA GLY A 657 3.95 -23.39 -27.64
C GLY A 657 4.28 -23.80 -26.22
N ALA A 658 3.54 -23.40 -25.21
CA ALA A 658 3.71 -23.92 -23.85
C ALA A 658 3.24 -25.37 -23.75
N PHE A 659 3.91 -26.16 -22.91
CA PHE A 659 3.53 -27.57 -22.66
C PHE A 659 2.36 -27.64 -21.69
N ASP A 660 1.29 -28.30 -22.11
CA ASP A 660 0.13 -28.57 -21.26
C ASP A 660 -0.50 -29.93 -21.57
N VAL A 661 -0.88 -30.65 -20.52
CA VAL A 661 -1.61 -31.91 -20.65
C VAL A 661 -2.76 -31.90 -19.64
N ARG A 662 -3.99 -32.14 -20.11
CA ARG A 662 -5.19 -32.13 -19.29
C ARG A 662 -6.21 -33.16 -19.74
N PHE A 663 -7.09 -33.59 -18.85
CA PHE A 663 -8.29 -34.29 -19.26
C PHE A 663 -9.30 -33.32 -19.87
N GLU A 664 -10.28 -33.88 -20.63
CA GLU A 664 -11.45 -33.09 -21.05
C GLU A 664 -12.07 -32.33 -19.88
N GLU A 665 -12.79 -31.23 -20.19
CA GLU A 665 -13.37 -30.31 -19.21
C GLU A 665 -12.32 -29.64 -18.32
N ASP A 666 -11.09 -29.50 -18.82
CA ASP A 666 -9.95 -28.88 -18.12
C ASP A 666 -9.64 -29.55 -16.76
N SER A 667 -9.91 -30.82 -16.59
CA SER A 667 -9.66 -31.53 -15.33
C SER A 667 -8.24 -32.08 -15.23
N ARG A 668 -7.67 -32.07 -14.02
CA ARG A 668 -6.42 -32.76 -13.69
C ARG A 668 -6.61 -34.14 -13.05
N ILE A 669 -7.86 -34.55 -12.83
CA ILE A 669 -8.19 -35.84 -12.20
C ILE A 669 -9.41 -36.46 -12.85
N ILE A 670 -9.37 -37.78 -13.00
CA ILE A 670 -10.49 -38.54 -13.56
C ILE A 670 -10.73 -39.83 -12.79
N ASP A 671 -11.97 -40.33 -12.78
CA ASP A 671 -12.39 -41.54 -12.07
C ASP A 671 -12.12 -42.82 -12.90
N GLU A 672 -12.69 -42.91 -14.11
CA GLU A 672 -12.69 -44.19 -14.85
C GLU A 672 -11.97 -44.08 -16.22
N ALA A 673 -12.48 -43.30 -17.12
CA ALA A 673 -11.96 -43.15 -18.48
C ALA A 673 -12.12 -41.70 -18.95
N GLY A 674 -11.26 -41.24 -19.85
CA GLY A 674 -11.38 -39.92 -20.43
C GLY A 674 -10.32 -39.63 -21.47
N GLU A 675 -10.62 -38.60 -22.24
CA GLU A 675 -9.69 -38.08 -23.22
C GLU A 675 -8.64 -37.18 -22.53
N ILE A 676 -7.42 -37.30 -22.97
CA ILE A 676 -6.27 -36.49 -22.57
C ILE A 676 -5.88 -35.61 -23.74
N LEU A 677 -5.95 -34.32 -23.56
CA LEU A 677 -5.54 -33.32 -24.52
C LEU A 677 -4.09 -32.92 -24.27
N ILE A 678 -3.31 -32.79 -25.35
CA ILE A 678 -1.87 -32.48 -25.27
C ILE A 678 -1.60 -31.24 -26.14
N GLN A 679 -1.13 -30.17 -25.53
CA GLN A 679 -0.50 -29.03 -26.21
C GLN A 679 1.01 -29.16 -26.08
N ASN A 680 1.71 -29.43 -27.18
CA ASN A 680 3.16 -29.63 -27.18
C ASN A 680 3.76 -29.40 -28.56
N ASP A 681 4.92 -28.74 -28.64
CA ASP A 681 5.73 -28.56 -29.83
C ASP A 681 7.07 -29.30 -29.77
N GLN A 682 7.40 -29.93 -28.65
CA GLN A 682 8.68 -30.59 -28.36
C GLN A 682 8.49 -32.10 -28.17
N TRP A 683 8.64 -32.85 -29.27
CA TRP A 683 8.49 -34.31 -29.27
C TRP A 683 9.86 -35.02 -29.23
N PRO A 684 9.97 -36.25 -28.70
CA PRO A 684 8.92 -37.12 -28.18
C PRO A 684 8.44 -36.73 -26.79
N VAL A 685 7.24 -37.23 -26.40
CA VAL A 685 6.72 -37.13 -25.04
C VAL A 685 6.91 -38.48 -24.35
N ARG A 686 7.52 -38.45 -23.18
CA ARG A 686 7.60 -39.61 -22.27
C ARG A 686 6.45 -39.55 -21.32
N VAL A 687 5.70 -40.66 -21.18
CA VAL A 687 4.63 -40.80 -20.18
C VAL A 687 5.09 -41.83 -19.15
N GLN A 688 5.10 -41.43 -17.86
CA GLN A 688 5.37 -42.31 -16.73
C GLN A 688 4.11 -42.45 -15.89
N TRP A 689 3.93 -43.61 -15.26
CA TRP A 689 2.79 -43.82 -14.39
C TRP A 689 3.19 -44.46 -13.08
N SER A 690 2.38 -44.24 -12.06
CA SER A 690 2.50 -44.91 -10.78
C SER A 690 1.10 -45.22 -10.22
N PHE A 691 0.97 -46.36 -9.57
CA PHE A 691 -0.27 -46.78 -8.93
C PHE A 691 -0.20 -46.51 -7.43
N HIS A 692 -1.30 -45.99 -6.88
CA HIS A 692 -1.42 -45.75 -5.45
C HIS A 692 -1.27 -47.11 -4.72
N ASN A 693 -0.49 -47.17 -3.63
CA ASN A 693 -0.14 -48.35 -2.85
C ASN A 693 0.61 -49.46 -3.61
N ASN A 694 1.16 -49.22 -4.80
CA ASN A 694 1.79 -50.20 -5.65
C ASN A 694 0.88 -51.44 -5.99
N GLU A 695 -0.42 -51.34 -5.80
CA GLU A 695 -1.35 -52.37 -6.17
C GLU A 695 -1.86 -52.17 -7.59
N ILE A 696 -1.43 -53.00 -8.51
CA ILE A 696 -2.10 -53.19 -9.80
C ILE A 696 -3.36 -54.02 -9.46
N THR A 697 -4.41 -53.38 -8.94
CA THR A 697 -5.68 -54.00 -8.71
C THR A 697 -6.23 -54.47 -10.06
N GLY A 698 -6.83 -55.67 -10.12
CA GLY A 698 -7.25 -56.45 -11.31
C GLY A 698 -7.81 -55.74 -12.55
N ASP A 699 -7.93 -54.43 -12.55
CA ASP A 699 -8.30 -53.60 -13.68
C ASP A 699 -7.04 -53.18 -14.46
N ARG A 700 -6.98 -53.50 -15.70
CA ARG A 700 -5.87 -53.10 -16.58
C ARG A 700 -6.16 -51.75 -17.20
N TRP A 701 -5.29 -50.77 -16.96
CA TRP A 701 -5.34 -49.46 -17.58
C TRP A 701 -4.53 -49.40 -18.86
N ILE A 702 -5.05 -48.71 -19.90
CA ILE A 702 -4.38 -48.51 -21.16
C ILE A 702 -4.51 -47.06 -21.60
N LEU A 703 -3.44 -46.56 -22.21
CA LEU A 703 -3.44 -45.30 -22.96
C LEU A 703 -3.52 -45.67 -24.44
N ILE A 704 -4.42 -45.04 -25.18
CA ILE A 704 -4.58 -45.21 -26.62
C ILE A 704 -4.27 -43.91 -27.31
N ASP A 705 -3.35 -43.94 -28.24
CA ASP A 705 -3.12 -42.84 -29.16
C ASP A 705 -4.22 -42.88 -30.23
N GLU A 706 -5.08 -41.87 -30.24
CA GLU A 706 -6.22 -41.84 -31.14
C GLU A 706 -5.81 -41.74 -32.60
N LEU A 707 -4.72 -41.04 -32.91
CA LEU A 707 -4.22 -40.85 -34.26
C LEU A 707 -3.62 -42.13 -34.86
N THR A 708 -2.78 -42.81 -34.04
CA THR A 708 -2.03 -43.99 -34.52
C THR A 708 -2.72 -45.29 -34.19
N GLY A 709 -3.64 -45.31 -33.20
CA GLY A 709 -4.27 -46.49 -32.65
C GLY A 709 -3.34 -47.35 -31.79
N ASN A 710 -2.16 -46.84 -31.44
CA ASN A 710 -1.23 -47.54 -30.54
C ASN A 710 -1.82 -47.62 -29.11
N GLU A 711 -1.73 -48.80 -28.50
CA GLU A 711 -2.13 -49.04 -27.12
C GLU A 711 -0.89 -49.19 -26.23
N TYR A 712 -0.81 -48.40 -25.16
CA TYR A 712 0.23 -48.48 -24.16
C TYR A 712 -0.40 -49.03 -22.87
N VAL A 713 -0.01 -50.22 -22.49
CA VAL A 713 -0.51 -50.83 -21.25
C VAL A 713 0.23 -50.24 -20.07
N LEU A 714 -0.53 -49.76 -19.08
CA LEU A 714 0.03 -49.27 -17.84
C LEU A 714 0.38 -50.46 -16.93
N ASP A 715 1.57 -50.98 -17.08
CA ASP A 715 2.10 -52.18 -16.40
C ASP A 715 3.32 -51.83 -15.51
N GLU A 716 4.07 -52.87 -15.11
CA GLU A 716 5.22 -52.72 -14.23
C GLU A 716 6.42 -51.97 -14.89
N ASN A 717 6.43 -51.78 -16.20
CA ASN A 717 7.49 -51.04 -16.91
C ASN A 717 7.46 -49.55 -16.63
N ASN A 718 6.32 -49.05 -16.11
CA ASN A 718 6.10 -47.71 -15.59
C ASN A 718 6.41 -46.53 -16.57
N ALA A 719 6.61 -46.79 -17.86
CA ALA A 719 6.88 -45.73 -18.85
C ALA A 719 6.54 -46.14 -20.28
N ALA A 720 6.09 -45.18 -21.06
CA ALA A 720 5.97 -45.28 -22.52
C ALA A 720 6.56 -44.03 -23.20
N HIS A 721 6.94 -44.17 -24.46
CA HIS A 721 7.42 -43.08 -25.32
C HIS A 721 6.45 -42.90 -26.46
N ILE A 722 5.86 -41.71 -26.53
CA ILE A 722 4.98 -41.30 -27.64
C ILE A 722 5.86 -40.54 -28.63
N ALA A 723 6.25 -41.21 -29.69
CA ALA A 723 7.23 -40.70 -30.67
C ALA A 723 6.57 -39.84 -31.77
N VAL A 724 5.29 -40.05 -32.02
CA VAL A 724 4.53 -39.36 -33.08
C VAL A 724 3.76 -38.20 -32.48
N VAL A 725 3.72 -37.10 -33.21
CA VAL A 725 2.93 -35.91 -32.82
C VAL A 725 1.47 -36.30 -32.72
N THR A 726 0.88 -36.20 -31.53
CA THR A 726 -0.53 -36.43 -31.27
C THR A 726 -1.03 -35.36 -30.31
N ASP A 727 -2.25 -34.88 -30.52
CA ASP A 727 -2.92 -33.90 -29.66
C ASP A 727 -3.89 -34.56 -28.68
N ARG A 728 -4.09 -35.90 -28.82
CA ARG A 728 -5.10 -36.60 -28.07
C ARG A 728 -4.70 -38.06 -27.73
N LEU A 729 -4.86 -38.42 -26.45
CA LEU A 729 -4.81 -39.79 -25.96
C LEU A 729 -6.12 -40.14 -25.26
N ILE A 730 -6.47 -41.41 -25.21
CA ILE A 730 -7.59 -41.91 -24.43
C ILE A 730 -7.07 -42.80 -23.30
N LEU A 731 -7.38 -42.44 -22.06
CA LEU A 731 -7.16 -43.29 -20.89
C LEU A 731 -8.43 -44.08 -20.62
N GLN A 732 -8.30 -45.43 -20.57
CA GLN A 732 -9.46 -46.24 -20.21
C GLN A 732 -9.05 -47.50 -19.44
N LYS A 733 -10.02 -48.06 -18.68
CA LYS A 733 -9.90 -49.40 -18.14
C LYS A 733 -10.14 -50.42 -19.22
N SER A 734 -9.20 -51.35 -19.43
CA SER A 734 -9.40 -52.52 -20.27
C SER A 734 -9.97 -53.65 -19.37
N GLY A 735 -10.95 -54.34 -19.86
CA GLY A 735 -11.41 -55.59 -19.24
C GLY A 735 -10.27 -56.63 -19.10
N PRO A 736 -10.48 -57.73 -18.40
CA PRO A 736 -9.44 -58.76 -18.21
C PRO A 736 -8.81 -59.11 -19.55
N ALA A 737 -7.50 -59.31 -19.57
CA ALA A 737 -6.73 -59.59 -20.77
C ALA A 737 -7.42 -60.69 -21.60
N PRO A 738 -7.34 -60.59 -22.96
CA PRO A 738 -8.08 -61.50 -23.83
C PRO A 738 -7.83 -62.94 -23.43
N ALA A 739 -8.97 -63.67 -23.18
CA ALA A 739 -8.89 -65.06 -22.76
C ALA A 739 -8.74 -66.03 -23.94
N LYS A 740 -8.83 -65.54 -25.19
CA LYS A 740 -8.73 -66.32 -26.41
C LYS A 740 -8.01 -65.57 -27.51
N PHE A 741 -7.31 -66.29 -28.34
CA PHE A 741 -6.76 -65.76 -29.58
C PHE A 741 -7.89 -65.35 -30.52
N ALA A 742 -7.79 -64.21 -31.16
CA ALA A 742 -8.78 -63.70 -32.10
C ALA A 742 -8.14 -62.83 -33.18
N LEU A 743 -8.64 -62.89 -34.44
CA LEU A 743 -8.33 -61.96 -35.47
C LEU A 743 -9.60 -61.17 -35.80
N HIS A 744 -9.56 -59.83 -35.69
CA HIS A 744 -10.74 -58.98 -35.93
C HIS A 744 -10.81 -58.54 -37.41
N GLN A 745 -12.00 -58.03 -37.79
CA GLN A 745 -12.20 -57.45 -39.09
C GLN A 745 -11.41 -56.13 -39.19
N ASN A 746 -10.68 -55.95 -40.28
CA ASN A 746 -9.97 -54.68 -40.52
C ASN A 746 -10.95 -53.52 -40.66
N TYR A 747 -10.50 -52.37 -40.25
CA TYR A 747 -11.28 -51.14 -40.34
C TYR A 747 -10.38 -49.95 -40.81
N PRO A 748 -10.85 -49.14 -41.76
CA PRO A 748 -12.09 -49.34 -42.54
C PRO A 748 -12.02 -50.57 -43.44
N ASN A 749 -13.19 -51.10 -43.86
CA ASN A 749 -13.35 -52.17 -44.85
C ASN A 749 -14.68 -51.97 -45.59
N PRO A 750 -14.73 -51.54 -46.84
CA PRO A 750 -13.57 -51.30 -47.72
C PRO A 750 -12.66 -50.15 -47.24
N PHE A 751 -11.41 -50.12 -47.68
CA PHE A 751 -10.39 -49.13 -47.27
C PHE A 751 -9.67 -48.52 -48.51
N ASN A 752 -9.01 -47.34 -48.29
CA ASN A 752 -8.28 -46.62 -49.33
C ASN A 752 -7.23 -45.66 -48.73
N PRO A 753 -5.95 -45.80 -48.96
CA PRO A 753 -5.24 -47.06 -49.19
C PRO A 753 -4.87 -47.75 -47.85
N VAL A 754 -5.14 -47.14 -46.68
CA VAL A 754 -4.71 -47.56 -45.35
C VAL A 754 -5.85 -48.25 -44.61
N THR A 755 -5.54 -49.33 -43.91
CA THR A 755 -6.48 -50.02 -43.00
C THR A 755 -5.77 -50.52 -41.76
N THR A 756 -6.54 -50.65 -40.68
CA THR A 756 -6.09 -51.16 -39.37
C THR A 756 -6.57 -52.59 -39.19
N ILE A 757 -5.65 -53.52 -38.83
CA ILE A 757 -5.92 -54.91 -38.53
C ILE A 757 -5.68 -55.12 -37.04
N ARG A 758 -6.73 -55.63 -36.28
CA ARG A 758 -6.63 -55.91 -34.86
C ARG A 758 -6.63 -57.41 -34.59
N TYR A 759 -5.82 -57.86 -33.61
CA TYR A 759 -5.83 -59.24 -33.15
C TYR A 759 -5.53 -59.34 -31.68
N ASN A 760 -6.02 -60.42 -31.04
CA ASN A 760 -5.87 -60.66 -29.61
C ASN A 760 -5.05 -61.92 -29.37
N LEU A 761 -4.11 -61.83 -28.42
CA LEU A 761 -3.29 -62.96 -27.97
C LEU A 761 -3.61 -63.29 -26.52
N ALA A 762 -4.02 -64.52 -26.25
CA ALA A 762 -4.30 -65.03 -24.91
C ALA A 762 -3.04 -65.24 -24.05
N GLU A 763 -1.93 -65.44 -24.67
CA GLU A 763 -0.59 -65.63 -24.10
C GLU A 763 0.48 -65.17 -25.08
N GLU A 764 1.70 -64.93 -24.58
CA GLU A 764 2.86 -64.61 -25.46
C GLU A 764 3.08 -65.69 -26.51
N ALA A 765 3.17 -65.32 -27.78
CA ALA A 765 3.27 -66.28 -28.87
C ALA A 765 4.13 -65.74 -30.04
N HIS A 766 4.69 -66.63 -30.81
CA HIS A 766 5.22 -66.28 -32.12
C HIS A 766 4.07 -66.08 -33.11
N VAL A 767 3.92 -64.88 -33.63
CA VAL A 767 2.84 -64.45 -34.50
C VAL A 767 3.37 -64.19 -35.91
N ARG A 768 2.67 -64.70 -36.92
CA ARG A 768 2.86 -64.30 -38.30
C ARG A 768 1.55 -63.78 -38.88
N LEU A 769 1.46 -62.51 -39.18
CA LEU A 769 0.35 -61.92 -39.92
C LEU A 769 0.74 -61.77 -41.40
N THR A 770 0.02 -62.43 -42.28
CA THR A 770 0.31 -62.44 -43.70
C THR A 770 -0.87 -61.97 -44.52
N ILE A 771 -0.64 -61.17 -45.53
CA ILE A 771 -1.66 -60.67 -46.47
C ILE A 771 -1.47 -61.35 -47.81
N TYR A 772 -2.53 -61.96 -48.36
CA TYR A 772 -2.57 -62.65 -49.60
C TYR A 772 -3.51 -62.00 -50.58
N ASP A 773 -3.27 -62.17 -51.90
CA ASP A 773 -4.24 -61.92 -52.94
C ASP A 773 -5.23 -63.10 -53.06
N ILE A 774 -6.23 -62.95 -53.94
CA ILE A 774 -7.25 -63.99 -54.22
C ILE A 774 -6.66 -65.24 -54.85
N LEU A 775 -5.44 -65.21 -55.37
CA LEU A 775 -4.75 -66.40 -55.92
C LEU A 775 -3.85 -67.10 -54.90
N GLY A 776 -3.83 -66.61 -53.66
CA GLY A 776 -3.01 -67.15 -52.57
C GLY A 776 -1.56 -66.68 -52.60
N ARG A 777 -1.21 -65.70 -53.40
CA ARG A 777 0.17 -65.15 -53.40
C ARG A 777 0.35 -64.21 -52.23
N GLU A 778 1.46 -64.36 -51.52
CA GLU A 778 1.82 -63.47 -50.39
C GLU A 778 2.13 -62.07 -50.94
N ILE A 779 1.46 -61.07 -50.39
CA ILE A 779 1.60 -59.66 -50.79
C ILE A 779 2.43 -58.90 -49.77
N ALA A 780 2.17 -59.15 -48.44
CA ALA A 780 2.88 -58.53 -47.36
C ALA A 780 2.87 -59.41 -46.11
N VAL A 781 3.89 -59.20 -45.19
CA VAL A 781 3.92 -59.81 -43.85
C VAL A 781 4.15 -58.72 -42.85
N PRO A 782 3.08 -58.02 -42.46
CA PRO A 782 3.15 -56.91 -41.53
C PRO A 782 3.71 -57.29 -40.14
N VAL A 783 3.51 -58.54 -39.69
CA VAL A 783 4.03 -59.04 -38.42
C VAL A 783 4.66 -60.37 -38.61
N ASN A 784 5.87 -60.60 -38.10
CA ASN A 784 6.53 -61.86 -37.99
C ASN A 784 7.53 -61.90 -36.82
N GLY A 785 7.05 -62.29 -35.63
CA GLY A 785 7.89 -62.29 -34.44
C GLY A 785 7.18 -62.76 -33.18
N ARG A 786 7.92 -62.75 -32.07
CA ARG A 786 7.38 -63.05 -30.76
C ARG A 786 6.68 -61.82 -30.20
N ILE A 787 5.37 -61.95 -29.93
CA ILE A 787 4.52 -60.89 -29.51
C ILE A 787 3.91 -61.26 -28.13
N GLU A 788 3.87 -60.30 -27.22
CA GLU A 788 3.35 -60.54 -25.86
C GLU A 788 1.82 -60.73 -25.84
N ARG A 789 1.30 -61.26 -24.73
CA ARG A 789 -0.12 -61.38 -24.49
C ARG A 789 -0.78 -59.99 -24.52
N GLY A 790 -1.89 -59.86 -25.25
CA GLY A 790 -2.64 -58.57 -25.33
C GLY A 790 -3.44 -58.43 -26.60
N SER A 791 -4.02 -57.26 -26.76
CA SER A 791 -4.67 -56.79 -27.99
C SER A 791 -3.62 -56.02 -28.78
N HIS A 792 -3.47 -56.32 -30.07
CA HIS A 792 -2.46 -55.75 -30.96
C HIS A 792 -3.12 -55.13 -32.20
N VAL A 793 -2.52 -54.09 -32.68
CA VAL A 793 -2.97 -53.29 -33.85
C VAL A 793 -1.86 -53.21 -34.85
N VAL A 794 -2.22 -53.38 -36.10
CA VAL A 794 -1.28 -53.26 -37.24
C VAL A 794 -1.89 -52.42 -38.32
N ILE A 795 -1.22 -51.38 -38.69
CA ILE A 795 -1.61 -50.52 -39.82
C ILE A 795 -1.00 -51.04 -41.09
N TRP A 796 -1.81 -51.32 -42.09
CA TRP A 796 -1.35 -51.72 -43.41
C TRP A 796 -1.67 -50.68 -44.46
N ASP A 797 -0.62 -50.17 -45.09
CA ASP A 797 -0.71 -49.26 -46.21
C ASP A 797 -0.57 -50.03 -47.51
N ALA A 798 -1.63 -49.99 -48.33
CA ALA A 798 -1.68 -50.68 -49.64
C ALA A 798 -1.48 -49.74 -50.82
N GLU A 799 -0.73 -48.61 -50.62
CA GLU A 799 -0.53 -47.65 -51.70
C GLU A 799 0.07 -48.24 -52.99
N THR A 800 0.85 -49.27 -52.89
CA THR A 800 1.47 -49.89 -54.04
C THR A 800 0.69 -51.08 -54.59
N VAL A 801 -0.48 -51.41 -54.02
CA VAL A 801 -1.27 -52.60 -54.30
C VAL A 801 -2.53 -52.21 -55.07
N THR A 802 -2.96 -53.08 -56.03
CA THR A 802 -4.14 -52.81 -56.92
C THR A 802 -5.48 -53.00 -56.14
N SER A 803 -6.51 -52.22 -56.53
CA SER A 803 -7.86 -52.44 -56.01
C SER A 803 -8.29 -53.89 -56.22
N GLY A 804 -8.91 -54.48 -55.13
CA GLY A 804 -9.31 -55.82 -55.14
C GLY A 804 -9.61 -56.42 -53.77
N VAL A 805 -9.84 -57.73 -53.77
CA VAL A 805 -10.07 -58.51 -52.57
C VAL A 805 -8.78 -59.13 -52.09
N TYR A 806 -8.46 -58.94 -50.81
CA TYR A 806 -7.32 -59.52 -50.15
C TYR A 806 -7.73 -60.33 -48.94
N ILE A 807 -6.92 -61.31 -48.58
CA ILE A 807 -7.11 -62.16 -47.44
C ILE A 807 -5.94 -61.97 -46.51
N TYR A 808 -6.22 -61.65 -45.21
CA TYR A 808 -5.18 -61.63 -44.18
C TYR A 808 -5.35 -62.77 -43.22
N GLN A 809 -4.21 -63.32 -42.82
CA GLN A 809 -4.11 -64.56 -42.06
C GLN A 809 -3.14 -64.35 -40.90
N LEU A 810 -3.63 -64.67 -39.66
CA LEU A 810 -2.85 -64.66 -38.42
C LEU A 810 -2.52 -66.07 -38.03
N GLU A 811 -1.26 -66.42 -37.99
CA GLU A 811 -0.75 -67.75 -37.58
C GLU A 811 -0.04 -67.61 -36.22
N THR A 812 -0.42 -68.44 -35.22
CA THR A 812 0.20 -68.48 -33.93
C THR A 812 0.06 -69.84 -33.28
N GLN A 813 1.08 -70.43 -32.71
CA GLN A 813 1.10 -71.71 -31.96
C GLN A 813 0.18 -72.82 -32.49
N GLY A 814 0.16 -72.99 -33.86
CA GLY A 814 -0.66 -74.00 -34.51
C GLY A 814 -2.14 -73.61 -34.74
N LEU A 815 -2.52 -72.38 -34.38
CA LEU A 815 -3.82 -71.76 -34.66
C LEU A 815 -3.70 -70.84 -35.88
N THR A 816 -4.70 -70.88 -36.76
CA THR A 816 -4.76 -70.02 -37.96
C THR A 816 -6.12 -69.32 -38.00
N TYR A 817 -6.10 -67.99 -38.07
CA TYR A 817 -7.26 -67.15 -38.23
C TYR A 817 -7.19 -66.39 -39.53
N THR A 818 -8.28 -66.35 -40.29
CA THR A 818 -8.32 -65.72 -41.64
C THR A 818 -9.50 -64.76 -41.79
N ARG A 819 -9.29 -63.63 -42.41
CA ARG A 819 -10.28 -62.60 -42.71
C ARG A 819 -10.09 -62.09 -44.11
N LYS A 820 -11.15 -61.46 -44.64
CA LYS A 820 -11.22 -60.86 -45.97
C LYS A 820 -11.31 -59.36 -45.85
N MET A 821 -10.58 -58.62 -46.69
CA MET A 821 -10.64 -57.15 -46.81
C MET A 821 -10.76 -56.71 -48.26
N ILE A 822 -11.26 -55.50 -48.50
CA ILE A 822 -11.50 -54.97 -49.86
C ILE A 822 -10.81 -53.63 -49.92
N LEU A 823 -9.86 -53.47 -50.86
CA LEU A 823 -9.20 -52.24 -51.22
C LEU A 823 -9.98 -51.60 -52.37
N LEU A 824 -10.41 -50.36 -52.18
CA LEU A 824 -11.03 -49.53 -53.22
C LEU A 824 -10.20 -48.26 -53.40
N ARG A 825 -9.74 -48.04 -54.61
CA ARG A 825 -9.09 -46.80 -54.99
C ARG A 825 -10.03 -45.97 -55.87
#